data_0ca86af86e32512f45b591b1f2d96059
#
_entry.id   0ca86af86e32512f45b591b1f2d96059
#
_cell.length_a   1.000
_cell.length_b   1.000
_cell.length_c   1.000
_cell.angle_alpha   90.00
_cell.angle_beta   90.00
_cell.angle_gamma   90.00
#
_symmetry.space_group_name_H-M   'P 1'
#
loop_
_entity.id
_entity.type
_entity.pdbx_description
1 polymer ?
#
loop_
_entity_poly.entity_id
_entity_poly.type
_entity_poly.pdbx_seq_one_letter_code
_entity_poly.pdbx_strand_id
1 'polypeptide(L)'
;MHERARLHGQLTPILRRLAAGILAAWLAAAVADEPPASALGAQVMQTSTKRPRIGLVLGGGGAKGAAHIGIIKVLEEMRVPIDCIAGTSMGSIVGAAYATGLSAAELEKLMTGVNWLDTLASAPRQEIPLHRKSRDFLFPKGLEFGWKDGKLVAPGGLVPTHQIEDLFRRIVAGAAQVPDFDHLPIPFRAVATDLESGEMVVFDRGELAVAMRASMAVPAAFAPVEANGRLLVDGMLVRNLPVDVARNTCADVVIAVQVAAPAATREQLASFLGVAGQAMNIAVAANERAQVATLTDRDVRIRVVLEDVSSADFSKVPETIPIGEAAARAAAASLARYSLSAAAYAEWRADLDKLAAPPKLPIDEIRVTGLRATSPDVVRAQLESKPGDVYDPAKARADADRLVARGDYTAVSYGIASERAGVNVLAFNATEKPWGPEYVNFDLNLSTDFKGDTQWGIRLDYEKRWINSLGGEFRSSVQLGSPNAFAAQFYQPLDVAQRFFVAPVVYANQRLSYLYHGDDALGQYDTRRVGASLDVGAALAPWGEVRLGILREDVDAKPKTGDVLLPDPGRHALGALAARFAYDSVDKALFPTEGVRATASAYSFKPWLGSDRQYETVAFDGTATKTWQKNVWQLTLRGGSDLGSHAPFYDQFRAGGLFNFSGYRYEQLVGREFFLTSVLYRRRAVFLNETLGTAIYSGVSLEVGNVYRRLDGTSASGVLFGGALFLAVDSKVGPIYLAYGRSEGGHSALYLYLGSSIELYQR
;
A
#
# COMPACT_ATOMS: atom_id res chain seq x y z
N MET A 1 52.52 -32.17 -9.08
CA MET A 1 53.38 -31.76 -10.21
C MET A 1 53.44 -32.89 -11.20
N HIS A 2 53.28 -32.61 -12.48
CA HIS A 2 53.29 -33.58 -13.62
C HIS A 2 52.07 -34.51 -13.68
N GLU A 3 51.02 -34.05 -14.38
CA GLU A 3 50.27 -34.81 -15.41
C GLU A 3 49.00 -34.06 -15.80
N ARG A 4 49.12 -33.11 -16.72
CA ARG A 4 48.01 -32.56 -17.54
C ARG A 4 48.54 -31.62 -18.61
N ALA A 5 49.28 -32.18 -19.54
CA ALA A 5 49.64 -31.49 -20.79
C ALA A 5 49.88 -32.52 -21.88
N ARG A 6 48.84 -33.04 -22.52
CA ARG A 6 48.86 -33.75 -23.83
C ARG A 6 47.44 -34.13 -24.23
N LEU A 7 46.65 -33.20 -24.75
CA LEU A 7 45.45 -33.51 -25.54
C LEU A 7 44.89 -32.21 -26.24
N HIS A 8 45.78 -31.45 -26.86
CA HIS A 8 45.38 -30.30 -27.67
C HIS A 8 46.20 -30.20 -28.97
N GLY A 9 46.15 -31.24 -29.79
CA GLY A 9 46.99 -31.25 -30.96
C GLY A 9 46.52 -32.07 -32.15
N GLN A 10 45.28 -32.45 -32.30
CA GLN A 10 44.87 -33.27 -33.48
C GLN A 10 43.41 -33.01 -34.00
N LEU A 11 42.82 -31.84 -33.85
CA LEU A 11 41.46 -31.59 -34.39
C LEU A 11 41.34 -30.42 -35.37
N THR A 12 42.44 -29.85 -35.84
CA THR A 12 42.44 -28.66 -36.69
C THR A 12 42.47 -28.87 -38.22
N PRO A 13 42.72 -30.03 -38.81
CA PRO A 13 42.66 -30.09 -40.29
C PRO A 13 41.33 -30.61 -40.92
N ILE A 14 40.39 -31.15 -40.14
CA ILE A 14 39.14 -31.71 -40.67
C ILE A 14 38.04 -30.66 -40.81
N LEU A 15 37.99 -29.65 -39.96
CA LEU A 15 37.01 -28.56 -40.00
C LEU A 15 37.29 -27.52 -41.10
N ARG A 16 38.50 -27.44 -41.65
CA ARG A 16 38.82 -26.52 -42.76
C ARG A 16 38.48 -27.07 -44.16
N ARG A 17 38.18 -28.36 -44.32
CA ARG A 17 37.79 -28.97 -45.59
C ARG A 17 36.29 -29.09 -45.79
N LEU A 18 35.47 -28.94 -44.72
CA LEU A 18 34.00 -28.90 -44.81
C LEU A 18 33.42 -27.52 -45.06
N ALA A 19 34.15 -26.46 -44.69
CA ALA A 19 33.71 -25.06 -44.95
C ALA A 19 33.93 -24.59 -46.38
N ALA A 20 34.85 -25.20 -47.15
CA ALA A 20 35.12 -24.85 -48.54
C ALA A 20 34.18 -25.56 -49.56
N GLY A 21 33.50 -26.64 -49.15
CA GLY A 21 32.57 -27.39 -49.99
C GLY A 21 31.15 -26.84 -50.06
N ILE A 22 30.74 -26.06 -49.03
CA ILE A 22 29.37 -25.48 -48.94
C ILE A 22 29.27 -24.14 -49.64
N LEU A 23 30.36 -23.38 -49.81
CA LEU A 23 30.36 -22.08 -50.50
C LEU A 23 30.41 -22.20 -52.02
N ALA A 24 30.83 -23.37 -52.59
CA ALA A 24 30.87 -23.63 -54.03
C ALA A 24 29.54 -24.13 -54.62
N ALA A 25 28.61 -24.63 -53.77
CA ALA A 25 27.31 -25.12 -54.22
C ALA A 25 26.20 -24.04 -54.28
N TRP A 26 26.46 -22.82 -53.75
CA TRP A 26 25.48 -21.70 -53.77
C TRP A 26 25.71 -20.70 -54.90
N LEU A 27 26.78 -20.79 -55.66
CA LEU A 27 27.13 -19.89 -56.77
C LEU A 27 26.81 -20.44 -58.17
N ALA A 28 26.23 -21.65 -58.28
CA ALA A 28 25.93 -22.26 -59.59
C ALA A 28 24.45 -22.36 -59.94
N ALA A 29 23.53 -21.70 -59.22
CA ALA A 29 22.08 -21.78 -59.45
C ALA A 29 21.40 -20.42 -59.79
N ALA A 30 22.12 -19.49 -60.34
CA ALA A 30 21.58 -18.18 -60.73
C ALA A 30 21.98 -17.74 -62.14
N VAL A 31 21.71 -18.56 -63.13
CA VAL A 31 21.65 -18.13 -64.57
C VAL A 31 20.75 -19.11 -65.30
N ALA A 32 19.47 -18.78 -65.52
CA ALA A 32 18.64 -19.25 -66.62
C ALA A 32 17.34 -18.46 -66.69
N ASP A 33 17.22 -17.80 -67.88
CA ASP A 33 16.04 -17.46 -68.64
C ASP A 33 15.13 -16.28 -68.18
N GLU A 34 15.35 -15.17 -68.89
CA GLU A 34 14.31 -14.19 -69.20
C GLU A 34 13.50 -14.64 -70.42
N PRO A 35 12.16 -14.59 -70.45
CA PRO A 35 11.35 -14.59 -71.68
C PRO A 35 11.06 -13.15 -72.16
N PRO A 36 10.83 -12.95 -73.45
CA PRO A 36 10.84 -11.62 -74.14
C PRO A 36 9.60 -10.78 -73.76
N ALA A 37 9.82 -9.47 -73.77
CA ALA A 37 8.81 -8.43 -73.58
C ALA A 37 7.76 -8.47 -74.68
N SER A 38 6.48 -8.64 -74.30
CA SER A 38 5.31 -8.31 -75.11
C SER A 38 4.67 -7.04 -74.53
N ALA A 39 4.66 -6.01 -75.36
CA ALA A 39 3.98 -4.76 -75.10
C ALA A 39 2.46 -4.97 -75.01
N LEU A 40 1.86 -4.56 -73.89
CA LEU A 40 0.41 -4.26 -73.83
C LEU A 40 0.10 -3.35 -72.60
N GLY A 41 -0.42 -2.16 -72.97
CA GLY A 41 -1.35 -1.45 -72.12
C GLY A 41 -0.75 -0.69 -70.92
N ALA A 42 -0.51 0.59 -71.12
CA ALA A 42 -0.42 1.52 -69.95
C ALA A 42 -1.76 1.51 -69.23
N GLN A 43 -1.87 0.61 -68.25
CA GLN A 43 -2.81 0.81 -67.14
C GLN A 43 -2.23 1.89 -66.23
N VAL A 44 -2.87 3.05 -66.22
CA VAL A 44 -2.72 4.05 -65.18
C VAL A 44 -2.96 3.34 -63.83
N MET A 45 -1.88 2.99 -63.14
CA MET A 45 -1.96 2.68 -61.72
C MET A 45 -2.52 3.92 -61.05
N GLN A 46 -3.84 3.90 -60.77
CA GLN A 46 -4.38 4.73 -59.70
C GLN A 46 -3.64 4.29 -58.44
N THR A 47 -2.57 4.99 -58.11
CA THR A 47 -2.01 4.98 -56.77
C THR A 47 -3.10 5.53 -55.87
N SER A 48 -3.87 4.65 -55.25
CA SER A 48 -4.63 4.96 -54.08
C SER A 48 -3.60 5.52 -53.10
N THR A 49 -3.52 6.84 -53.00
CA THR A 49 -2.68 7.52 -52.00
C THR A 49 -3.35 7.31 -50.66
N LYS A 50 -3.13 6.12 -50.09
CA LYS A 50 -3.48 5.89 -48.67
C LYS A 50 -2.80 6.99 -47.88
N ARG A 51 -3.57 7.72 -47.06
CA ARG A 51 -2.99 8.68 -46.13
C ARG A 51 -1.87 8.02 -45.28
N PRO A 52 -0.85 8.77 -44.85
CA PRO A 52 0.16 8.21 -44.00
C PRO A 52 -0.49 7.73 -42.67
N ARG A 53 -0.06 6.60 -42.17
CA ARG A 53 -0.48 6.09 -40.86
C ARG A 53 0.23 6.87 -39.76
N ILE A 54 -0.54 7.32 -38.79
CA ILE A 54 -0.07 8.20 -37.71
C ILE A 54 0.10 7.39 -36.44
N GLY A 55 1.34 7.32 -35.94
CA GLY A 55 1.65 6.76 -34.63
C GLY A 55 1.71 7.85 -33.57
N LEU A 56 0.95 7.67 -32.51
CA LEU A 56 1.01 8.52 -31.32
C LEU A 56 2.00 7.94 -30.30
N VAL A 57 3.02 8.70 -29.97
CA VAL A 57 4.04 8.32 -29.00
C VAL A 57 3.86 9.13 -27.71
N LEU A 58 3.60 8.46 -26.61
CA LEU A 58 3.34 9.06 -25.31
C LEU A 58 4.45 8.72 -24.31
N GLY A 59 5.25 9.74 -23.97
CA GLY A 59 6.36 9.59 -23.03
C GLY A 59 5.91 9.40 -21.59
N GLY A 60 6.79 8.87 -20.74
CA GLY A 60 6.57 8.79 -19.30
C GLY A 60 6.68 10.15 -18.63
N GLY A 61 6.15 10.27 -17.41
CA GLY A 61 6.20 11.53 -16.66
C GLY A 61 5.49 11.52 -15.28
N GLY A 62 5.02 10.36 -14.82
CA GLY A 62 4.20 10.28 -13.61
C GLY A 62 2.94 11.13 -13.71
N ALA A 63 2.56 11.86 -12.64
CA ALA A 63 1.38 12.72 -12.62
C ALA A 63 1.36 13.74 -13.77
N LYS A 64 2.51 14.26 -14.19
CA LYS A 64 2.65 15.18 -15.33
C LYS A 64 2.14 14.59 -16.65
N GLY A 65 2.28 13.27 -16.81
CA GLY A 65 1.87 12.57 -18.03
C GLY A 65 0.35 12.58 -18.28
N ALA A 66 -0.46 12.95 -17.29
CA ALA A 66 -1.90 13.17 -17.53
C ALA A 66 -2.17 14.32 -18.52
N ALA A 67 -1.19 15.18 -18.79
CA ALA A 67 -1.23 16.16 -19.87
C ALA A 67 -1.46 15.54 -21.26
N HIS A 68 -1.13 14.25 -21.45
CA HIS A 68 -1.42 13.52 -22.68
C HIS A 68 -2.92 13.53 -23.02
N ILE A 69 -3.80 13.55 -22.02
CA ILE A 69 -5.26 13.62 -22.21
C ILE A 69 -5.63 14.92 -22.93
N GLY A 70 -5.08 16.06 -22.47
CA GLY A 70 -5.32 17.35 -23.12
C GLY A 70 -4.81 17.39 -24.57
N ILE A 71 -3.70 16.70 -24.86
CA ILE A 71 -3.18 16.58 -26.22
C ILE A 71 -4.11 15.75 -27.10
N ILE A 72 -4.56 14.59 -26.62
CA ILE A 72 -5.51 13.73 -27.35
C ILE A 72 -6.80 14.50 -27.64
N LYS A 73 -7.30 15.30 -26.68
CA LYS A 73 -8.47 16.15 -26.85
C LYS A 73 -8.31 17.13 -28.04
N VAL A 74 -7.16 17.79 -28.16
CA VAL A 74 -6.88 18.68 -29.28
C VAL A 74 -6.71 17.89 -30.59
N LEU A 75 -6.11 16.70 -30.57
CA LEU A 75 -6.03 15.83 -31.76
C LEU A 75 -7.43 15.41 -32.24
N GLU A 76 -8.36 15.07 -31.34
CA GLU A 76 -9.76 14.79 -31.68
C GLU A 76 -10.48 16.03 -32.23
N GLU A 77 -10.32 17.21 -31.61
CA GLU A 77 -10.87 18.48 -32.09
C GLU A 77 -10.37 18.82 -33.51
N MET A 78 -9.08 18.59 -33.76
CA MET A 78 -8.44 18.83 -35.07
C MET A 78 -8.69 17.70 -36.06
N ARG A 79 -9.38 16.63 -35.68
CA ARG A 79 -9.68 15.47 -36.52
C ARG A 79 -8.43 14.77 -37.05
N VAL A 80 -7.40 14.64 -36.21
CA VAL A 80 -6.18 13.88 -36.51
C VAL A 80 -6.39 12.42 -36.15
N PRO A 81 -6.42 11.48 -37.12
CA PRO A 81 -6.62 10.08 -36.83
C PRO A 81 -5.34 9.45 -36.26
N ILE A 82 -5.48 8.51 -35.34
CA ILE A 82 -4.37 7.77 -34.72
C ILE A 82 -4.46 6.31 -35.12
N ASP A 83 -3.45 5.79 -35.79
CA ASP A 83 -3.44 4.43 -36.34
C ASP A 83 -2.73 3.41 -35.46
N CYS A 84 -1.83 3.86 -34.56
CA CYS A 84 -1.26 3.05 -33.49
C CYS A 84 -0.68 3.94 -32.38
N ILE A 85 -0.47 3.34 -31.19
CA ILE A 85 0.02 4.05 -30.02
C ILE A 85 1.20 3.27 -29.40
N ALA A 86 2.26 4.00 -29.04
CA ALA A 86 3.33 3.46 -28.20
C ALA A 86 3.49 4.36 -26.98
N GLY A 87 3.49 3.75 -25.79
CA GLY A 87 3.52 4.50 -24.52
C GLY A 87 4.48 3.93 -23.49
N THR A 88 5.03 4.82 -22.66
CA THR A 88 5.87 4.46 -21.51
C THR A 88 5.29 5.08 -20.24
N SER A 89 5.26 4.33 -19.14
CA SER A 89 4.81 4.81 -17.82
C SER A 89 3.39 5.43 -17.89
N MET A 90 3.17 6.67 -17.45
CA MET A 90 1.87 7.33 -17.59
C MET A 90 1.40 7.41 -19.06
N GLY A 91 2.33 7.53 -20.02
CA GLY A 91 2.00 7.47 -21.44
C GLY A 91 1.44 6.11 -21.85
N SER A 92 1.87 5.01 -21.22
CA SER A 92 1.28 3.68 -21.45
C SER A 92 -0.13 3.58 -20.84
N ILE A 93 -0.38 4.22 -19.70
CA ILE A 93 -1.70 4.21 -19.04
C ILE A 93 -2.72 4.98 -19.88
N VAL A 94 -2.41 6.22 -20.27
CA VAL A 94 -3.29 7.05 -21.11
C VAL A 94 -3.44 6.44 -22.50
N GLY A 95 -2.35 5.93 -23.06
CA GLY A 95 -2.35 5.30 -24.38
C GLY A 95 -3.16 4.02 -24.46
N ALA A 96 -3.01 3.12 -23.46
CA ALA A 96 -3.79 1.90 -23.36
C ALA A 96 -5.29 2.20 -23.22
N ALA A 97 -5.63 3.14 -22.34
CA ALA A 97 -7.03 3.54 -22.14
C ALA A 97 -7.63 4.12 -23.43
N TYR A 98 -6.91 4.97 -24.17
CA TYR A 98 -7.35 5.50 -25.45
C TYR A 98 -7.45 4.41 -26.52
N ALA A 99 -6.52 3.46 -26.51
CA ALA A 99 -6.50 2.34 -27.45
C ALA A 99 -7.72 1.40 -27.33
N THR A 100 -8.41 1.39 -26.17
CA THR A 100 -9.68 0.64 -25.99
C THR A 100 -10.90 1.32 -26.63
N GLY A 101 -10.73 2.47 -27.29
CA GLY A 101 -11.81 3.22 -27.95
C GLY A 101 -12.46 4.31 -27.07
N LEU A 102 -11.94 4.57 -25.87
CA LEU A 102 -12.40 5.69 -25.03
C LEU A 102 -12.10 7.02 -25.74
N SER A 103 -12.99 8.01 -25.60
CA SER A 103 -12.73 9.38 -26.04
C SER A 103 -11.87 10.14 -25.03
N ALA A 104 -11.24 11.24 -25.49
CA ALA A 104 -10.49 12.13 -24.60
C ALA A 104 -11.34 12.65 -23.42
N ALA A 105 -12.61 12.95 -23.64
CA ALA A 105 -13.55 13.41 -22.60
C ALA A 105 -13.83 12.30 -21.56
N GLU A 106 -13.99 11.05 -21.98
CA GLU A 106 -14.16 9.92 -21.09
C GLU A 106 -12.89 9.68 -20.27
N LEU A 107 -11.69 9.80 -20.89
CA LEU A 107 -10.40 9.72 -20.21
C LEU A 107 -10.23 10.82 -19.16
N GLU A 108 -10.56 12.08 -19.50
CA GLU A 108 -10.51 13.20 -18.58
C GLU A 108 -11.40 12.96 -17.38
N LYS A 109 -12.67 12.58 -17.59
CA LYS A 109 -13.62 12.26 -16.53
C LYS A 109 -13.11 11.12 -15.63
N LEU A 110 -12.55 10.08 -16.24
CA LEU A 110 -12.04 8.91 -15.52
C LEU A 110 -10.85 9.31 -14.65
N MET A 111 -9.83 9.96 -15.24
CA MET A 111 -8.57 10.27 -14.54
C MET A 111 -8.72 11.36 -13.48
N THR A 112 -9.63 12.34 -13.69
CA THR A 112 -9.94 13.36 -12.68
C THR A 112 -10.86 12.85 -11.57
N GLY A 113 -11.61 11.78 -11.82
CA GLY A 113 -12.45 11.09 -10.83
C GLY A 113 -11.70 10.13 -9.91
N VAL A 114 -10.43 9.82 -10.20
CA VAL A 114 -9.62 8.92 -9.36
C VAL A 114 -9.23 9.60 -8.06
N ASN A 115 -9.53 8.95 -6.94
CA ASN A 115 -8.91 9.31 -5.66
C ASN A 115 -7.51 8.69 -5.58
N TRP A 116 -6.51 9.43 -6.03
CA TRP A 116 -5.13 8.95 -6.10
C TRP A 116 -4.53 8.62 -4.74
N LEU A 117 -4.94 9.29 -3.67
CA LEU A 117 -4.46 8.99 -2.32
C LEU A 117 -4.89 7.60 -1.88
N ASP A 118 -6.13 7.22 -2.15
CA ASP A 118 -6.65 5.89 -1.82
C ASP A 118 -6.08 4.83 -2.78
N THR A 119 -5.89 5.19 -4.06
CA THR A 119 -5.32 4.29 -5.07
C THR A 119 -3.85 3.93 -4.80
N LEU A 120 -3.10 4.84 -4.18
CA LEU A 120 -1.71 4.62 -3.78
C LEU A 120 -1.60 4.11 -2.33
N ALA A 121 -2.72 3.91 -1.64
CA ALA A 121 -2.78 3.35 -0.30
C ALA A 121 -2.80 1.80 -0.33
N SER A 122 -2.62 1.21 0.86
CA SER A 122 -2.85 -0.23 1.07
C SER A 122 -4.33 -0.57 0.89
N ALA A 123 -4.65 -1.87 0.79
CA ALA A 123 -6.03 -2.35 0.85
C ALA A 123 -6.77 -1.78 2.07
N PRO A 124 -8.11 -1.63 1.99
CA PRO A 124 -8.90 -1.06 3.07
C PRO A 124 -8.65 -1.75 4.40
N ARG A 125 -8.29 -0.97 5.43
CA ARG A 125 -7.97 -1.52 6.76
C ARG A 125 -9.17 -2.24 7.39
N GLN A 126 -10.38 -1.87 7.03
CA GLN A 126 -11.61 -2.50 7.50
C GLN A 126 -11.66 -4.00 7.17
N GLU A 127 -11.07 -4.41 6.05
CA GLU A 127 -11.00 -5.80 5.59
C GLU A 127 -9.90 -6.64 6.28
N ILE A 128 -8.99 -6.01 7.03
CA ILE A 128 -7.94 -6.74 7.78
C ILE A 128 -8.60 -7.52 8.94
N PRO A 129 -8.30 -8.81 9.13
CA PRO A 129 -8.78 -9.56 10.30
C PRO A 129 -8.36 -8.90 11.63
N LEU A 130 -9.28 -8.84 12.60
CA LEU A 130 -9.06 -8.06 13.82
C LEU A 130 -7.80 -8.49 14.60
N HIS A 131 -7.51 -9.78 14.68
CA HIS A 131 -6.30 -10.28 15.35
C HIS A 131 -5.00 -9.74 14.74
N ARG A 132 -5.01 -9.31 13.44
CA ARG A 132 -3.88 -8.64 12.77
C ARG A 132 -3.94 -7.12 12.92
N LYS A 133 -5.14 -6.50 13.01
CA LYS A 133 -5.32 -5.05 13.19
C LYS A 133 -4.68 -4.52 14.47
N SER A 134 -4.70 -5.29 15.54
CA SER A 134 -4.14 -4.88 16.83
C SER A 134 -2.66 -4.46 16.75
N ARG A 135 -1.92 -4.96 15.76
CA ARG A 135 -0.51 -4.64 15.53
C ARG A 135 -0.29 -3.29 14.86
N ASP A 136 -1.25 -2.82 14.08
CA ASP A 136 -1.13 -1.54 13.35
C ASP A 136 -0.93 -0.34 14.29
N PHE A 137 -1.33 -0.48 15.56
CA PHE A 137 -1.12 0.52 16.60
C PHE A 137 0.28 0.46 17.23
N LEU A 138 0.96 -0.67 17.08
CA LEU A 138 2.28 -0.93 17.64
C LEU A 138 3.41 -0.71 16.63
N PHE A 139 3.12 -0.94 15.36
CA PHE A 139 4.12 -0.87 14.30
C PHE A 139 3.58 -0.07 13.10
N PRO A 140 4.17 1.09 12.81
CA PRO A 140 3.78 1.89 11.65
C PRO A 140 3.91 1.10 10.35
N LYS A 141 2.88 1.13 9.51
CA LYS A 141 2.92 0.48 8.20
C LYS A 141 3.99 1.11 7.31
N GLY A 142 4.85 0.28 6.73
CA GLY A 142 5.86 0.68 5.75
C GLY A 142 7.27 0.17 6.02
N LEU A 143 7.53 -0.39 7.21
CA LEU A 143 8.81 -0.98 7.58
C LEU A 143 8.69 -2.47 7.94
N GLU A 144 7.82 -3.20 7.22
CA GLU A 144 7.72 -4.66 7.36
C GLU A 144 8.85 -5.33 6.57
N PHE A 145 9.76 -5.98 7.26
CA PHE A 145 10.80 -6.78 6.64
C PHE A 145 10.43 -8.26 6.67
N GLY A 146 10.90 -9.02 5.67
CA GLY A 146 10.87 -10.48 5.72
C GLY A 146 12.09 -11.04 6.42
N TRP A 147 11.95 -12.24 6.98
CA TRP A 147 13.06 -13.06 7.45
C TRP A 147 13.13 -14.31 6.61
N LYS A 148 14.11 -14.41 5.72
CA LYS A 148 14.25 -15.51 4.78
C LYS A 148 15.69 -15.99 4.72
N ASP A 149 15.91 -17.29 4.90
CA ASP A 149 17.24 -17.94 4.84
C ASP A 149 18.28 -17.24 5.75
N GLY A 150 17.86 -16.82 6.95
CA GLY A 150 18.72 -16.13 7.92
C GLY A 150 19.04 -14.66 7.59
N LYS A 151 18.34 -14.06 6.63
CA LYS A 151 18.57 -12.68 6.18
C LYS A 151 17.29 -11.84 6.28
N LEU A 152 17.48 -10.54 6.58
CA LEU A 152 16.41 -9.55 6.43
C LEU A 152 16.24 -9.20 4.95
N VAL A 153 15.00 -9.28 4.48
CA VAL A 153 14.61 -8.94 3.11
C VAL A 153 13.64 -7.78 3.15
N ALA A 154 14.00 -6.69 2.48
CA ALA A 154 13.13 -5.53 2.36
C ALA A 154 12.06 -5.73 1.26
N PRO A 155 10.89 -5.07 1.36
CA PRO A 155 9.94 -4.99 0.25
C PRO A 155 10.57 -4.41 -1.01
N GLY A 156 10.19 -4.91 -2.18
CA GLY A 156 10.71 -4.43 -3.47
C GLY A 156 10.25 -3.01 -3.87
N GLY A 157 9.34 -2.38 -3.12
CA GLY A 157 8.83 -1.02 -3.36
C GLY A 157 8.14 -0.46 -2.12
N LEU A 158 8.08 0.87 -2.04
CA LEU A 158 7.51 1.60 -0.91
C LEU A 158 5.99 1.80 -1.01
N VAL A 159 5.44 1.75 -2.24
CA VAL A 159 4.03 2.01 -2.53
C VAL A 159 3.33 0.68 -2.82
N PRO A 160 2.23 0.36 -2.11
CA PRO A 160 1.41 -0.81 -2.42
C PRO A 160 0.82 -0.73 -3.83
N THR A 161 0.72 -1.86 -4.52
CA THR A 161 0.37 -1.88 -5.95
C THR A 161 -1.03 -2.38 -6.26
N HIS A 162 -1.68 -3.06 -5.33
CA HIS A 162 -2.96 -3.73 -5.58
C HIS A 162 -4.06 -2.78 -6.08
N GLN A 163 -4.26 -1.63 -5.41
CA GLN A 163 -5.32 -0.68 -5.77
C GLN A 163 -5.07 -0.02 -7.14
N ILE A 164 -3.80 0.21 -7.49
CA ILE A 164 -3.45 0.77 -8.79
C ILE A 164 -3.61 -0.28 -9.91
N GLU A 165 -3.31 -1.54 -9.63
CA GLU A 165 -3.55 -2.64 -10.57
C GLU A 165 -5.06 -2.85 -10.81
N ASP A 166 -5.88 -2.78 -9.75
CA ASP A 166 -7.34 -2.82 -9.87
C ASP A 166 -7.86 -1.62 -10.69
N LEU A 167 -7.32 -0.42 -10.45
CA LEU A 167 -7.65 0.75 -11.27
C LEU A 167 -7.38 0.49 -12.75
N PHE A 168 -6.21 -0.06 -13.09
CA PHE A 168 -5.88 -0.36 -14.49
C PHE A 168 -6.84 -1.38 -15.10
N ARG A 169 -7.18 -2.46 -14.38
CA ARG A 169 -8.18 -3.43 -14.86
C ARG A 169 -9.54 -2.79 -15.11
N ARG A 170 -9.96 -1.85 -14.26
CA ARG A 170 -11.22 -1.11 -14.48
C ARG A 170 -11.15 -0.18 -15.69
N ILE A 171 -10.03 0.50 -15.89
CA ILE A 171 -9.81 1.41 -17.03
C ILE A 171 -9.92 0.63 -18.34
N VAL A 172 -9.30 -0.55 -18.41
CA VAL A 172 -9.23 -1.36 -19.64
C VAL A 172 -10.14 -2.60 -19.58
N ALA A 173 -11.21 -2.57 -18.79
CA ALA A 173 -12.09 -3.73 -18.57
C ALA A 173 -12.64 -4.32 -19.87
N GLY A 174 -12.95 -3.49 -20.88
CA GLY A 174 -13.37 -3.93 -22.20
C GLY A 174 -12.31 -4.75 -22.94
N ALA A 175 -11.02 -4.54 -22.66
CA ALA A 175 -9.93 -5.27 -23.29
C ALA A 175 -9.57 -6.60 -22.60
N ALA A 176 -10.25 -6.98 -21.50
CA ALA A 176 -9.93 -8.19 -20.75
C ALA A 176 -9.98 -9.49 -21.57
N GLN A 177 -10.73 -9.49 -22.69
CA GLN A 177 -10.87 -10.62 -23.62
C GLN A 177 -10.02 -10.44 -24.91
N VAL A 178 -9.17 -9.41 -24.98
CA VAL A 178 -8.33 -9.08 -26.15
C VAL A 178 -6.86 -9.30 -25.78
N PRO A 179 -6.34 -10.53 -25.95
CA PRO A 179 -4.96 -10.85 -25.52
C PRO A 179 -3.89 -10.33 -26.49
N ASP A 180 -4.24 -9.99 -27.72
CA ASP A 180 -3.34 -9.46 -28.76
C ASP A 180 -3.64 -7.98 -28.96
N PHE A 181 -2.69 -7.10 -28.67
CA PHE A 181 -2.90 -5.66 -28.69
C PHE A 181 -3.01 -5.07 -30.11
N ASP A 182 -2.73 -5.86 -31.15
CA ASP A 182 -3.03 -5.48 -32.52
C ASP A 182 -4.54 -5.55 -32.84
N HIS A 183 -5.30 -6.27 -32.03
CA HIS A 183 -6.77 -6.38 -32.13
C HIS A 183 -7.53 -5.39 -31.23
N LEU A 184 -6.82 -4.49 -30.54
CA LEU A 184 -7.47 -3.35 -29.91
C LEU A 184 -8.03 -2.40 -30.97
N PRO A 185 -9.06 -1.59 -30.66
CA PRO A 185 -9.56 -0.56 -31.59
C PRO A 185 -8.46 0.31 -32.21
N ILE A 186 -7.43 0.63 -31.43
CA ILE A 186 -6.17 1.21 -31.92
C ILE A 186 -5.03 0.29 -31.48
N PRO A 187 -4.20 -0.28 -32.37
CA PRO A 187 -3.04 -1.07 -32.02
C PRO A 187 -2.13 -0.39 -31.02
N PHE A 188 -1.70 -1.13 -29.99
CA PHE A 188 -1.01 -0.54 -28.84
C PHE A 188 0.28 -1.29 -28.47
N ARG A 189 1.28 -0.53 -27.99
CA ARG A 189 2.51 -1.07 -27.38
C ARG A 189 2.82 -0.35 -26.08
N ALA A 190 3.07 -1.11 -25.02
CA ALA A 190 3.62 -0.61 -23.76
C ALA A 190 5.10 -0.99 -23.65
N VAL A 191 5.91 -0.09 -23.12
CA VAL A 191 7.35 -0.32 -22.98
C VAL A 191 7.70 -0.49 -21.49
N ALA A 192 8.47 -1.54 -21.18
CA ALA A 192 9.07 -1.79 -19.88
C ALA A 192 10.57 -2.04 -20.02
N THR A 193 11.27 -2.13 -18.90
CA THR A 193 12.69 -2.47 -18.80
C THR A 193 12.83 -3.79 -18.05
N ASP A 194 13.54 -4.76 -18.63
CA ASP A 194 13.99 -5.95 -17.91
C ASP A 194 15.10 -5.54 -16.94
N LEU A 195 14.85 -5.72 -15.64
CA LEU A 195 15.78 -5.26 -14.59
C LEU A 195 17.06 -6.10 -14.52
N GLU A 196 17.02 -7.36 -14.97
CA GLU A 196 18.17 -8.26 -14.92
C GLU A 196 19.13 -8.02 -16.09
N SER A 197 18.59 -7.78 -17.30
CA SER A 197 19.42 -7.60 -18.51
C SER A 197 19.64 -6.13 -18.89
N GLY A 198 18.77 -5.22 -18.42
CA GLY A 198 18.71 -3.84 -18.88
C GLY A 198 18.10 -3.65 -20.25
N GLU A 199 17.53 -4.71 -20.85
CA GLU A 199 16.92 -4.66 -22.19
C GLU A 199 15.51 -4.05 -22.18
N MET A 200 15.14 -3.47 -23.32
CA MET A 200 13.78 -3.01 -23.57
C MET A 200 12.84 -4.20 -23.78
N VAL A 201 11.72 -4.21 -23.09
CA VAL A 201 10.61 -5.15 -23.30
C VAL A 201 9.42 -4.38 -23.86
N VAL A 202 8.93 -4.80 -25.03
CA VAL A 202 7.74 -4.23 -25.66
C VAL A 202 6.60 -5.23 -25.52
N PHE A 203 5.53 -4.82 -24.85
CA PHE A 203 4.31 -5.60 -24.75
C PHE A 203 3.43 -5.38 -25.97
N ASP A 204 3.13 -6.45 -26.68
CA ASP A 204 2.20 -6.53 -27.82
C ASP A 204 1.03 -7.47 -27.55
N ARG A 205 1.05 -8.19 -26.44
CA ARG A 205 0.06 -9.20 -26.05
C ARG A 205 0.04 -9.45 -24.54
N GLY A 206 -0.96 -10.18 -24.09
CA GLY A 206 -1.17 -10.57 -22.70
C GLY A 206 -2.26 -9.75 -22.03
N GLU A 207 -2.22 -9.62 -20.71
CA GLU A 207 -3.15 -8.79 -19.96
C GLU A 207 -2.72 -7.31 -20.07
N LEU A 208 -3.57 -6.45 -20.64
CA LEU A 208 -3.23 -5.04 -20.88
C LEU A 208 -2.94 -4.29 -19.56
N ALA A 209 -3.65 -4.61 -18.48
CA ALA A 209 -3.40 -4.02 -17.15
C ALA A 209 -2.01 -4.41 -16.60
N VAL A 210 -1.52 -5.62 -16.86
CA VAL A 210 -0.17 -6.06 -16.48
C VAL A 210 0.88 -5.32 -17.28
N ALA A 211 0.67 -5.10 -18.59
CA ALA A 211 1.57 -4.31 -19.42
C ALA A 211 1.67 -2.85 -18.92
N MET A 212 0.54 -2.22 -18.57
CA MET A 212 0.48 -0.89 -17.96
C MET A 212 1.24 -0.87 -16.63
N ARG A 213 1.04 -1.89 -15.78
CA ARG A 213 1.67 -1.99 -14.46
C ARG A 213 3.18 -2.17 -14.57
N ALA A 214 3.67 -3.00 -15.49
CA ALA A 214 5.10 -3.17 -15.73
C ALA A 214 5.74 -1.88 -16.24
N SER A 215 5.07 -1.22 -17.20
CA SER A 215 5.54 0.02 -17.81
C SER A 215 5.66 1.19 -16.81
N MET A 216 4.89 1.19 -15.71
CA MET A 216 4.91 2.25 -14.68
C MET A 216 5.62 1.87 -13.39
N ALA A 217 6.29 0.73 -13.34
CA ALA A 217 6.99 0.23 -12.15
C ALA A 217 8.29 1.02 -11.86
N VAL A 218 8.15 2.29 -11.48
CA VAL A 218 9.29 3.17 -11.13
C VAL A 218 10.11 2.53 -10.00
N PRO A 219 11.42 2.28 -10.20
CA PRO A 219 12.27 1.66 -9.19
C PRO A 219 12.24 2.41 -7.85
N ALA A 220 12.31 1.67 -6.77
CA ALA A 220 12.17 2.12 -5.37
C ALA A 220 10.75 2.59 -4.99
N ALA A 221 9.98 3.18 -5.89
CA ALA A 221 8.59 3.56 -5.60
C ALA A 221 7.68 2.33 -5.64
N PHE A 222 7.75 1.55 -6.71
CA PHE A 222 6.91 0.36 -6.91
C PHE A 222 7.75 -0.91 -7.00
N ALA A 223 7.20 -2.00 -6.51
CA ALA A 223 7.80 -3.31 -6.70
C ALA A 223 7.88 -3.68 -8.19
N PRO A 224 8.97 -4.31 -8.65
CA PRO A 224 9.06 -4.87 -9.99
C PRO A 224 7.91 -5.84 -10.29
N VAL A 225 7.57 -5.99 -11.56
CA VAL A 225 6.55 -6.93 -12.05
C VAL A 225 7.21 -8.15 -12.66
N GLU A 226 6.88 -9.33 -12.15
CA GLU A 226 7.28 -10.57 -12.79
C GLU A 226 6.27 -10.93 -13.90
N ALA A 227 6.73 -10.92 -15.15
CA ALA A 227 5.91 -11.30 -16.30
C ALA A 227 6.76 -12.03 -17.34
N ASN A 228 6.22 -13.15 -17.86
CA ASN A 228 6.90 -14.00 -18.86
C ASN A 228 8.31 -14.44 -18.45
N GLY A 229 8.54 -14.70 -17.14
CA GLY A 229 9.81 -15.11 -16.59
C GLY A 229 10.89 -14.00 -16.53
N ARG A 230 10.48 -12.73 -16.67
CA ARG A 230 11.35 -11.55 -16.57
C ARG A 230 10.91 -10.67 -15.40
N LEU A 231 11.86 -9.99 -14.79
CA LEU A 231 11.61 -9.01 -13.73
C LEU A 231 11.61 -7.60 -14.31
N LEU A 232 10.43 -6.99 -14.41
CA LEU A 232 10.21 -5.78 -15.19
C LEU A 232 10.02 -4.55 -14.30
N VAL A 233 10.61 -3.44 -14.74
CA VAL A 233 10.46 -2.10 -14.16
C VAL A 233 10.08 -1.10 -15.24
N ASP A 234 9.83 0.16 -14.84
CA ASP A 234 9.41 1.24 -15.73
C ASP A 234 10.29 1.34 -16.99
N GLY A 235 9.65 1.45 -18.14
CA GLY A 235 10.31 1.58 -19.43
C GLY A 235 11.14 2.86 -19.59
N MET A 236 10.93 3.85 -18.70
CA MET A 236 11.66 5.11 -18.74
C MET A 236 13.18 4.95 -18.68
N LEU A 237 13.69 3.86 -18.05
CA LEU A 237 15.13 3.64 -17.92
C LEU A 237 15.81 3.42 -19.28
N VAL A 238 15.12 2.78 -20.22
CA VAL A 238 15.70 2.42 -21.55
C VAL A 238 15.01 3.14 -22.71
N ARG A 239 13.71 3.47 -22.61
CA ARG A 239 12.94 4.06 -23.70
C ARG A 239 11.75 4.88 -23.20
N ASN A 240 12.01 6.09 -22.67
CA ASN A 240 10.95 6.95 -22.15
C ASN A 240 10.05 7.54 -23.25
N LEU A 241 10.58 7.75 -24.45
CA LEU A 241 9.85 8.25 -25.62
C LEU A 241 9.98 7.22 -26.77
N PRO A 242 9.05 6.24 -26.90
CA PRO A 242 9.20 5.07 -27.76
C PRO A 242 8.87 5.34 -29.25
N VAL A 243 9.63 6.24 -29.91
CA VAL A 243 9.46 6.61 -31.34
C VAL A 243 9.72 5.42 -32.25
N ASP A 244 10.80 4.68 -32.00
CA ASP A 244 11.16 3.47 -32.77
C ASP A 244 10.10 2.38 -32.63
N VAL A 245 9.49 2.23 -31.48
CA VAL A 245 8.42 1.24 -31.25
C VAL A 245 7.19 1.58 -32.09
N ALA A 246 6.75 2.85 -32.09
CA ALA A 246 5.63 3.27 -32.97
C ALA A 246 5.91 3.07 -34.44
N ARG A 247 7.14 3.36 -34.91
CA ARG A 247 7.56 3.11 -36.27
C ARG A 247 7.49 1.63 -36.67
N ASN A 248 7.98 0.78 -35.79
CA ASN A 248 7.95 -0.67 -36.00
C ASN A 248 6.54 -1.26 -35.93
N THR A 249 5.61 -0.57 -35.25
CA THR A 249 4.22 -1.02 -35.13
C THR A 249 3.40 -0.66 -36.39
N CYS A 250 3.35 0.63 -36.73
CA CYS A 250 2.52 1.06 -37.86
C CYS A 250 2.92 2.40 -38.49
N ALA A 251 3.68 3.26 -37.80
CA ALA A 251 3.73 4.68 -38.06
C ALA A 251 4.58 5.05 -39.30
N ASP A 252 3.96 5.66 -40.28
CA ASP A 252 4.65 6.38 -41.36
C ASP A 252 5.03 7.81 -40.95
N VAL A 253 4.27 8.35 -39.96
CA VAL A 253 4.45 9.65 -39.33
C VAL A 253 4.24 9.48 -37.83
N VAL A 254 5.07 10.16 -37.03
CA VAL A 254 5.00 10.11 -35.55
C VAL A 254 4.57 11.46 -34.97
N ILE A 255 3.60 11.45 -34.10
CA ILE A 255 3.32 12.54 -33.16
C ILE A 255 3.93 12.16 -31.84
N ALA A 256 5.09 12.75 -31.49
CA ALA A 256 5.86 12.43 -30.30
C ALA A 256 5.57 13.43 -29.20
N VAL A 257 4.97 12.97 -28.10
CA VAL A 257 4.64 13.78 -26.93
C VAL A 257 5.67 13.56 -25.85
N GLN A 258 6.50 14.55 -25.61
CA GLN A 258 7.54 14.57 -24.59
C GLN A 258 7.11 15.36 -23.37
N VAL A 259 7.07 14.75 -22.19
CA VAL A 259 6.83 15.42 -20.92
C VAL A 259 8.17 15.75 -20.27
N ALA A 260 8.56 17.03 -20.31
CA ALA A 260 9.86 17.46 -19.84
C ALA A 260 9.92 17.46 -18.30
N ALA A 261 10.98 16.88 -17.74
CA ALA A 261 11.33 17.03 -16.34
C ALA A 261 12.29 18.23 -16.19
N PRO A 262 12.03 19.20 -15.27
CA PRO A 262 13.00 20.23 -14.97
C PRO A 262 14.25 19.62 -14.33
N ALA A 263 15.39 20.28 -14.49
CA ALA A 263 16.62 19.90 -13.79
C ALA A 263 16.43 20.08 -12.28
N ALA A 264 16.95 19.15 -11.47
CA ALA A 264 16.93 19.28 -10.02
C ALA A 264 17.80 20.47 -9.56
N THR A 265 17.32 21.21 -8.57
CA THR A 265 18.09 22.30 -7.93
C THR A 265 19.18 21.73 -7.02
N ARG A 266 20.17 22.56 -6.67
CA ARG A 266 21.26 22.14 -5.79
C ARG A 266 20.76 21.70 -4.40
N GLU A 267 19.71 22.33 -3.90
CA GLU A 267 19.05 22.00 -2.63
C GLU A 267 18.40 20.60 -2.68
N GLN A 268 17.76 20.26 -3.80
CA GLN A 268 17.17 18.94 -4.01
C GLN A 268 18.22 17.83 -4.10
N LEU A 269 19.43 18.16 -4.55
CA LEU A 269 20.58 17.25 -4.65
C LEU A 269 21.34 17.07 -3.32
N ALA A 270 20.93 17.71 -2.24
CA ALA A 270 21.56 17.56 -0.93
C ALA A 270 21.21 16.22 -0.24
N SER A 271 20.30 15.41 -0.78
CA SER A 271 19.89 14.13 -0.22
C SER A 271 20.25 12.94 -1.12
N PHE A 272 20.46 11.77 -0.52
CA PHE A 272 20.69 10.53 -1.26
C PHE A 272 19.59 10.24 -2.30
N LEU A 273 18.32 10.42 -1.90
CA LEU A 273 17.18 10.22 -2.80
C LEU A 273 17.16 11.25 -3.94
N GLY A 274 17.53 12.49 -3.65
CA GLY A 274 17.65 13.54 -4.67
C GLY A 274 18.74 13.22 -5.70
N VAL A 275 19.90 12.76 -5.26
CA VAL A 275 21.00 12.33 -6.14
C VAL A 275 20.58 11.13 -6.99
N ALA A 276 19.98 10.11 -6.38
CA ALA A 276 19.50 8.90 -7.11
C ALA A 276 18.43 9.26 -8.14
N GLY A 277 17.46 10.10 -7.77
CA GLY A 277 16.42 10.59 -8.68
C GLY A 277 16.99 11.38 -9.85
N GLN A 278 17.96 12.25 -9.60
CA GLN A 278 18.62 13.03 -10.67
C GLN A 278 19.46 12.15 -11.60
N ALA A 279 20.17 11.15 -11.08
CA ALA A 279 20.89 10.18 -11.91
C ALA A 279 19.93 9.44 -12.87
N MET A 280 18.77 9.04 -12.38
CA MET A 280 17.72 8.45 -13.19
C MET A 280 17.19 9.45 -14.25
N ASN A 281 16.91 10.69 -13.87
CA ASN A 281 16.46 11.73 -14.81
C ASN A 281 17.49 12.01 -15.93
N ILE A 282 18.78 11.93 -15.63
CA ILE A 282 19.85 12.09 -16.62
C ILE A 282 19.80 10.94 -17.63
N ALA A 283 19.63 9.71 -17.19
CA ALA A 283 19.50 8.53 -18.07
C ALA A 283 18.25 8.63 -18.97
N VAL A 284 17.10 9.01 -18.38
CA VAL A 284 15.86 9.26 -19.11
C VAL A 284 16.05 10.33 -20.17
N ALA A 285 16.62 11.48 -19.82
CA ALA A 285 16.85 12.56 -20.78
C ALA A 285 17.83 12.16 -21.90
N ALA A 286 18.78 11.27 -21.63
CA ALA A 286 19.71 10.76 -22.63
C ALA A 286 18.98 9.87 -23.67
N ASN A 287 18.17 8.91 -23.19
CA ASN A 287 17.42 8.04 -24.10
C ASN A 287 16.34 8.81 -24.89
N GLU A 288 15.67 9.81 -24.28
CA GLU A 288 14.74 10.69 -25.00
C GLU A 288 15.42 11.49 -26.11
N ARG A 289 16.59 12.09 -25.83
CA ARG A 289 17.35 12.85 -26.87
C ARG A 289 17.68 11.95 -28.06
N ALA A 290 18.08 10.70 -27.81
CA ALA A 290 18.34 9.74 -28.87
C ALA A 290 17.12 9.51 -29.76
N GLN A 291 15.93 9.38 -29.17
CA GLN A 291 14.69 9.19 -29.92
C GLN A 291 14.23 10.46 -30.65
N VAL A 292 14.34 11.62 -30.00
CA VAL A 292 14.03 12.90 -30.65
C VAL A 292 14.92 13.15 -31.87
N ALA A 293 16.17 12.71 -31.86
CA ALA A 293 17.09 12.83 -32.99
C ALA A 293 16.67 11.97 -34.21
N THR A 294 15.79 11.00 -34.06
CA THR A 294 15.24 10.16 -35.14
C THR A 294 14.01 10.78 -35.83
N LEU A 295 13.46 11.86 -35.27
CA LEU A 295 12.30 12.54 -35.83
C LEU A 295 12.71 13.28 -37.11
N THR A 296 11.82 13.27 -38.10
CA THR A 296 11.97 13.91 -39.40
C THR A 296 11.06 15.14 -39.53
N ASP A 297 11.19 15.94 -40.58
CA ASP A 297 10.33 17.10 -40.85
C ASP A 297 8.84 16.72 -41.05
N ARG A 298 8.56 15.44 -41.29
CA ARG A 298 7.19 14.91 -41.37
C ARG A 298 6.58 14.65 -40.01
N ASP A 299 7.39 14.46 -38.97
CA ASP A 299 6.93 14.16 -37.64
C ASP A 299 6.53 15.44 -36.88
N VAL A 300 5.76 15.28 -35.83
CA VAL A 300 5.37 16.38 -34.96
C VAL A 300 5.85 16.10 -33.53
N ARG A 301 6.72 16.96 -33.02
CA ARG A 301 7.13 16.91 -31.61
C ARG A 301 6.31 17.90 -30.81
N ILE A 302 5.62 17.40 -29.77
CA ILE A 302 4.91 18.22 -28.77
C ILE A 302 5.67 18.11 -27.47
N ARG A 303 6.23 19.23 -26.99
CA ARG A 303 6.94 19.29 -25.72
C ARG A 303 6.06 19.94 -24.66
N VAL A 304 5.72 19.19 -23.61
CA VAL A 304 4.95 19.70 -22.47
C VAL A 304 5.91 20.06 -21.34
N VAL A 305 5.84 21.30 -20.85
CA VAL A 305 6.65 21.78 -19.74
C VAL A 305 5.73 22.07 -18.55
N LEU A 306 6.00 21.44 -17.40
CA LEU A 306 5.24 21.59 -16.17
C LEU A 306 6.24 21.88 -15.05
N GLU A 307 6.43 23.16 -14.72
CA GLU A 307 7.43 23.62 -13.74
C GLU A 307 6.93 23.40 -12.30
N ASP A 308 5.63 23.66 -12.04
CA ASP A 308 5.03 23.66 -10.71
C ASP A 308 4.36 22.32 -10.31
N VAL A 309 4.53 21.27 -11.10
CA VAL A 309 3.98 19.94 -10.84
C VAL A 309 5.12 18.94 -10.74
N SER A 310 5.19 18.19 -9.64
CA SER A 310 6.10 17.05 -9.51
C SER A 310 5.50 15.80 -10.18
N SER A 311 6.36 14.88 -10.64
CA SER A 311 5.90 13.58 -11.15
C SER A 311 5.16 12.73 -10.11
N ALA A 312 5.28 13.07 -8.82
CA ALA A 312 4.59 12.41 -7.70
C ALA A 312 3.30 13.14 -7.25
N ASP A 313 2.97 14.32 -7.80
CA ASP A 313 1.82 15.14 -7.37
C ASP A 313 0.54 14.73 -8.08
N PHE A 314 0.05 13.53 -7.80
CA PHE A 314 -1.16 12.99 -8.43
C PHE A 314 -2.43 13.79 -8.11
N SER A 315 -2.47 14.57 -7.03
CA SER A 315 -3.58 15.48 -6.74
C SER A 315 -3.71 16.61 -7.78
N LYS A 316 -2.61 16.93 -8.49
CA LYS A 316 -2.55 17.95 -9.53
C LYS A 316 -2.84 17.42 -10.94
N VAL A 317 -3.24 16.15 -11.09
CA VAL A 317 -3.64 15.57 -12.38
C VAL A 317 -4.64 16.47 -13.15
N PRO A 318 -5.70 17.02 -12.53
CA PRO A 318 -6.63 17.91 -13.25
C PRO A 318 -5.97 19.17 -13.81
N GLU A 319 -4.93 19.69 -13.13
CA GLU A 319 -4.23 20.92 -13.54
C GLU A 319 -3.30 20.68 -14.75
N THR A 320 -2.89 19.44 -15.00
CA THR A 320 -1.96 19.11 -16.09
C THR A 320 -2.64 19.06 -17.47
N ILE A 321 -3.93 18.72 -17.50
CA ILE A 321 -4.70 18.51 -18.74
C ILE A 321 -4.78 19.81 -19.57
N PRO A 322 -5.15 20.99 -19.03
CA PRO A 322 -5.16 22.23 -19.77
C PRO A 322 -3.76 22.64 -20.31
N ILE A 323 -2.69 22.28 -19.59
CA ILE A 323 -1.32 22.55 -20.03
C ILE A 323 -0.99 21.68 -21.26
N GLY A 324 -1.46 20.42 -21.27
CA GLY A 324 -1.38 19.55 -22.44
C GLY A 324 -2.15 20.10 -23.66
N GLU A 325 -3.37 20.61 -23.45
CA GLU A 325 -4.15 21.29 -24.49
C GLU A 325 -3.39 22.46 -25.10
N ALA A 326 -2.83 23.33 -24.24
CA ALA A 326 -2.06 24.49 -24.69
C ALA A 326 -0.82 24.08 -25.52
N ALA A 327 -0.10 23.04 -25.09
CA ALA A 327 1.05 22.52 -25.83
C ALA A 327 0.67 21.95 -27.20
N ALA A 328 -0.45 21.24 -27.30
CA ALA A 328 -0.95 20.72 -28.58
C ALA A 328 -1.45 21.86 -29.51
N ARG A 329 -2.12 22.87 -28.99
CA ARG A 329 -2.55 24.05 -29.75
C ARG A 329 -1.36 24.85 -30.29
N ALA A 330 -0.25 24.93 -29.54
CA ALA A 330 0.99 25.54 -30.03
C ALA A 330 1.57 24.79 -31.24
N ALA A 331 1.33 23.49 -31.37
CA ALA A 331 1.74 22.65 -32.51
C ALA A 331 0.66 22.57 -33.62
N ALA A 332 -0.46 23.28 -33.52
CA ALA A 332 -1.62 23.14 -34.42
C ALA A 332 -1.28 23.31 -35.89
N ALA A 333 -0.39 24.24 -36.25
CA ALA A 333 0.03 24.42 -37.66
C ALA A 333 0.70 23.16 -38.24
N SER A 334 1.50 22.46 -37.45
CA SER A 334 2.14 21.19 -37.85
C SER A 334 1.16 20.02 -37.88
N LEU A 335 0.17 20.01 -37.01
CA LEU A 335 -0.86 18.97 -36.90
C LEU A 335 -1.91 19.09 -38.03
N ALA A 336 -2.25 20.31 -38.46
CA ALA A 336 -3.29 20.58 -39.45
C ALA A 336 -3.12 19.82 -40.76
N ARG A 337 -1.87 19.52 -41.16
CA ARG A 337 -1.58 18.75 -42.41
C ARG A 337 -2.05 17.29 -42.33
N TYR A 338 -2.38 16.79 -41.14
CA TYR A 338 -2.86 15.43 -40.90
C TYR A 338 -4.35 15.38 -40.54
N SER A 339 -5.02 16.52 -40.51
CA SER A 339 -6.46 16.61 -40.22
C SER A 339 -7.28 16.01 -41.36
N LEU A 340 -8.27 15.19 -41.00
CA LEU A 340 -9.27 14.68 -41.92
C LEU A 340 -10.42 15.67 -42.07
N SER A 341 -11.18 15.53 -43.20
CA SER A 341 -12.50 16.16 -43.29
C SER A 341 -13.42 15.65 -42.16
N ALA A 342 -14.46 16.41 -41.84
CA ALA A 342 -15.41 15.98 -40.78
C ALA A 342 -16.04 14.60 -41.10
N ALA A 343 -16.39 14.34 -42.37
CA ALA A 343 -16.97 13.08 -42.81
C ALA A 343 -15.97 11.91 -42.69
N ALA A 344 -14.74 12.09 -43.20
CA ALA A 344 -13.71 11.04 -43.15
C ALA A 344 -13.26 10.74 -41.72
N TYR A 345 -13.25 11.74 -40.80
CA TYR A 345 -12.96 11.52 -39.41
C TYR A 345 -14.09 10.79 -38.68
N ALA A 346 -15.35 11.14 -38.98
CA ALA A 346 -16.51 10.44 -38.43
C ALA A 346 -16.53 8.96 -38.86
N GLU A 347 -16.19 8.65 -40.10
CA GLU A 347 -16.04 7.28 -40.62
C GLU A 347 -14.92 6.54 -39.87
N TRP A 348 -13.71 7.13 -39.81
CA TRP A 348 -12.59 6.55 -39.05
C TRP A 348 -12.95 6.31 -37.59
N ARG A 349 -13.68 7.25 -36.95
CA ARG A 349 -14.07 7.10 -35.53
C ARG A 349 -15.14 6.03 -35.34
N ALA A 350 -16.04 5.87 -36.31
CA ALA A 350 -17.07 4.84 -36.29
C ALA A 350 -16.48 3.41 -36.44
N ASP A 351 -15.34 3.31 -37.18
CA ASP A 351 -14.62 2.05 -37.35
C ASP A 351 -13.87 1.62 -36.07
N LEU A 352 -13.70 2.52 -35.12
CA LEU A 352 -13.14 2.20 -33.82
C LEU A 352 -14.22 1.60 -32.91
N ASP A 353 -14.48 0.32 -33.07
CA ASP A 353 -15.43 -0.41 -32.21
C ASP A 353 -15.02 -0.29 -30.73
N LYS A 354 -15.82 0.45 -29.97
CA LYS A 354 -15.62 0.53 -28.51
C LYS A 354 -15.80 -0.85 -27.90
N LEU A 355 -14.78 -1.32 -27.19
CA LEU A 355 -14.84 -2.61 -26.54
C LEU A 355 -15.99 -2.65 -25.53
N ALA A 356 -16.81 -3.68 -25.63
CA ALA A 356 -17.95 -3.88 -24.72
C ALA A 356 -17.49 -4.15 -23.29
N ALA A 357 -18.33 -3.77 -22.33
CA ALA A 357 -18.15 -4.19 -20.95
C ALA A 357 -18.09 -5.72 -20.86
N PRO A 358 -17.36 -6.29 -19.88
CA PRO A 358 -17.30 -7.72 -19.70
C PRO A 358 -18.70 -8.35 -19.63
N PRO A 359 -18.93 -9.49 -20.31
CA PRO A 359 -20.24 -10.13 -20.33
C PRO A 359 -20.66 -10.59 -18.94
N LYS A 360 -21.96 -10.53 -18.65
CA LYS A 360 -22.54 -11.11 -17.44
C LYS A 360 -22.64 -12.63 -17.62
N LEU A 361 -21.60 -13.35 -17.23
CA LEU A 361 -21.50 -14.80 -17.31
C LEU A 361 -21.89 -15.44 -15.96
N PRO A 362 -22.52 -16.61 -15.95
CA PRO A 362 -22.63 -17.41 -14.73
C PRO A 362 -21.24 -17.90 -14.32
N ILE A 363 -20.97 -18.00 -13.03
CA ILE A 363 -19.73 -18.57 -12.48
C ILE A 363 -19.96 -20.06 -12.29
N ASP A 364 -19.29 -20.89 -13.08
CA ASP A 364 -19.37 -22.34 -12.93
C ASP A 364 -18.32 -22.86 -11.95
N GLU A 365 -17.12 -22.29 -11.97
CA GLU A 365 -15.98 -22.66 -11.12
C GLU A 365 -15.27 -21.42 -10.59
N ILE A 366 -14.74 -21.52 -9.34
CA ILE A 366 -13.83 -20.53 -8.79
C ILE A 366 -12.43 -21.16 -8.62
N ARG A 367 -11.44 -20.55 -9.22
CA ARG A 367 -10.04 -21.01 -9.17
C ARG A 367 -9.15 -19.95 -8.52
N VAL A 368 -8.35 -20.39 -7.55
CA VAL A 368 -7.32 -19.52 -6.93
C VAL A 368 -5.95 -20.09 -7.29
N THR A 369 -5.08 -19.26 -7.82
CA THR A 369 -3.72 -19.62 -8.27
C THR A 369 -2.67 -18.71 -7.61
N GLY A 370 -1.38 -19.07 -7.74
CA GLY A 370 -0.27 -18.28 -7.22
C GLY A 370 0.04 -18.50 -5.73
N LEU A 371 -0.64 -19.48 -5.10
CA LEU A 371 -0.45 -19.83 -3.69
C LEU A 371 0.75 -20.75 -3.50
N ARG A 372 1.63 -20.44 -2.54
CA ARG A 372 2.77 -21.26 -2.13
C ARG A 372 2.73 -21.62 -0.64
N ALA A 373 2.55 -20.61 0.22
CA ALA A 373 2.47 -20.78 1.67
C ALA A 373 1.01 -20.80 2.17
N THR A 374 0.11 -20.11 1.47
CA THR A 374 -1.29 -19.97 1.89
C THR A 374 -2.15 -21.16 1.47
N SER A 375 -3.14 -21.54 2.30
CA SER A 375 -4.03 -22.67 2.04
C SER A 375 -5.13 -22.31 1.05
N PRO A 376 -5.29 -23.04 -0.08
CA PRO A 376 -6.36 -22.79 -1.04
C PRO A 376 -7.76 -22.90 -0.43
N ASP A 377 -7.98 -23.78 0.53
CA ASP A 377 -9.30 -23.99 1.14
C ASP A 377 -9.69 -22.82 2.05
N VAL A 378 -8.72 -22.31 2.83
CA VAL A 378 -8.92 -21.10 3.65
C VAL A 378 -9.17 -19.89 2.75
N VAL A 379 -8.41 -19.75 1.67
CA VAL A 379 -8.58 -18.62 0.73
C VAL A 379 -9.97 -18.68 0.07
N ARG A 380 -10.40 -19.84 -0.44
CA ARG A 380 -11.75 -19.99 -1.01
C ARG A 380 -12.86 -19.71 0.00
N ALA A 381 -12.69 -20.10 1.26
CA ALA A 381 -13.68 -19.86 2.30
C ALA A 381 -13.89 -18.36 2.61
N GLN A 382 -12.91 -17.49 2.27
CA GLN A 382 -12.99 -16.05 2.46
C GLN A 382 -13.71 -15.31 1.32
N LEU A 383 -13.92 -15.97 0.17
CA LEU A 383 -14.60 -15.36 -0.98
C LEU A 383 -16.11 -15.32 -0.77
N GLU A 384 -16.73 -14.19 -1.10
CA GLU A 384 -18.19 -14.06 -1.15
C GLU A 384 -18.77 -14.58 -2.47
N SER A 385 -18.02 -14.45 -3.57
CA SER A 385 -18.37 -15.04 -4.86
C SER A 385 -18.46 -16.56 -4.74
N LYS A 386 -19.51 -17.15 -5.32
CA LYS A 386 -19.77 -18.59 -5.26
C LYS A 386 -20.05 -19.14 -6.66
N PRO A 387 -19.76 -20.42 -6.94
CA PRO A 387 -20.32 -21.12 -8.09
C PRO A 387 -21.84 -21.01 -8.11
N GLY A 388 -22.43 -20.71 -9.28
CA GLY A 388 -23.85 -20.42 -9.48
C GLY A 388 -24.22 -18.94 -9.44
N ASP A 389 -23.36 -18.06 -8.92
CA ASP A 389 -23.57 -16.60 -9.01
C ASP A 389 -23.41 -16.12 -10.47
N VAL A 390 -24.03 -15.00 -10.80
CA VAL A 390 -23.68 -14.23 -12.01
C VAL A 390 -22.47 -13.37 -11.70
N TYR A 391 -21.48 -13.35 -12.60
CA TYR A 391 -20.27 -12.55 -12.42
C TYR A 391 -20.61 -11.08 -12.21
N ASP A 392 -20.16 -10.57 -11.08
CA ASP A 392 -20.20 -9.15 -10.71
C ASP A 392 -18.77 -8.67 -10.46
N PRO A 393 -18.23 -7.78 -11.32
CA PRO A 393 -16.88 -7.23 -11.12
C PRO A 393 -16.68 -6.52 -9.78
N ALA A 394 -17.73 -5.89 -9.22
CA ALA A 394 -17.64 -5.21 -7.94
C ALA A 394 -17.49 -6.21 -6.78
N LYS A 395 -18.23 -7.34 -6.83
CA LYS A 395 -18.12 -8.42 -5.85
C LYS A 395 -16.76 -9.13 -5.93
N ALA A 396 -16.29 -9.43 -7.15
CA ALA A 396 -14.97 -10.04 -7.37
C ALA A 396 -13.83 -9.13 -6.90
N ARG A 397 -13.98 -7.81 -7.08
CA ARG A 397 -13.06 -6.82 -6.54
C ARG A 397 -13.04 -6.84 -5.01
N ALA A 398 -14.20 -6.80 -4.37
CA ALA A 398 -14.29 -6.85 -2.91
C ALA A 398 -13.64 -8.12 -2.34
N ASP A 399 -13.80 -9.26 -3.03
CA ASP A 399 -13.10 -10.50 -2.69
C ASP A 399 -11.58 -10.37 -2.81
N ALA A 400 -11.06 -9.76 -3.89
CA ALA A 400 -9.63 -9.52 -4.07
C ALA A 400 -9.08 -8.54 -3.02
N ASP A 401 -9.79 -7.44 -2.72
CA ASP A 401 -9.44 -6.48 -1.67
C ASP A 401 -9.34 -7.16 -0.30
N ARG A 402 -10.30 -8.04 0.03
CA ARG A 402 -10.31 -8.83 1.26
C ARG A 402 -9.12 -9.77 1.36
N LEU A 403 -8.76 -10.45 0.28
CA LEU A 403 -7.58 -11.31 0.25
C LEU A 403 -6.29 -10.51 0.47
N VAL A 404 -6.11 -9.36 -0.21
CA VAL A 404 -4.93 -8.50 -0.03
C VAL A 404 -4.87 -7.89 1.36
N ALA A 405 -6.02 -7.50 1.93
CA ALA A 405 -6.10 -6.95 3.27
C ALA A 405 -5.56 -7.90 4.36
N ARG A 406 -5.60 -9.21 4.12
CA ARG A 406 -4.96 -10.19 5.03
C ARG A 406 -3.46 -9.93 5.21
N GLY A 407 -2.81 -9.26 4.25
CA GLY A 407 -1.41 -8.88 4.33
C GLY A 407 -0.43 -10.01 3.94
N ASP A 408 -0.91 -11.08 3.34
CA ASP A 408 -0.10 -12.20 2.84
C ASP A 408 0.31 -11.97 1.37
N TYR A 409 -0.42 -11.11 0.64
CA TYR A 409 -0.25 -10.85 -0.79
C TYR A 409 0.17 -9.40 -1.07
N THR A 410 0.92 -9.22 -2.14
CA THR A 410 1.21 -7.89 -2.72
C THR A 410 0.08 -7.43 -3.62
N ALA A 411 -0.54 -8.36 -4.35
CA ALA A 411 -1.66 -8.12 -5.24
C ALA A 411 -2.49 -9.40 -5.43
N VAL A 412 -3.76 -9.23 -5.75
CA VAL A 412 -4.66 -10.30 -6.21
C VAL A 412 -5.37 -9.80 -7.45
N SER A 413 -5.14 -10.44 -8.59
CA SER A 413 -5.89 -10.19 -9.81
C SER A 413 -7.09 -11.11 -9.89
N TYR A 414 -8.11 -10.67 -10.64
CA TYR A 414 -9.33 -11.45 -10.84
C TYR A 414 -9.88 -11.25 -12.24
N GLY A 415 -10.57 -12.26 -12.75
CA GLY A 415 -11.21 -12.19 -14.06
C GLY A 415 -12.04 -13.43 -14.32
N ILE A 416 -13.07 -13.30 -15.20
CA ILE A 416 -13.85 -14.42 -15.66
C ILE A 416 -13.51 -14.74 -17.10
N ALA A 417 -13.33 -16.02 -17.40
CA ALA A 417 -13.08 -16.50 -18.76
C ALA A 417 -13.86 -17.78 -19.02
N SER A 418 -14.36 -17.93 -20.24
CA SER A 418 -14.94 -19.19 -20.70
C SER A 418 -13.81 -20.10 -21.17
N GLU A 419 -13.62 -21.22 -20.48
CA GLU A 419 -12.66 -22.26 -20.83
C GLU A 419 -13.30 -23.35 -21.73
N ARG A 420 -12.62 -24.49 -21.89
CA ARG A 420 -13.10 -25.58 -22.74
C ARG A 420 -14.50 -26.03 -22.32
N ALA A 421 -15.34 -26.34 -23.30
CA ALA A 421 -16.73 -26.81 -23.15
C ALA A 421 -17.70 -25.76 -22.54
N GLY A 422 -17.38 -24.47 -22.59
CA GLY A 422 -18.29 -23.40 -22.14
C GLY A 422 -18.38 -23.25 -20.61
N VAL A 423 -17.42 -23.81 -19.86
CA VAL A 423 -17.30 -23.61 -18.41
C VAL A 423 -16.73 -22.23 -18.15
N ASN A 424 -17.46 -21.40 -17.39
CA ASN A 424 -17.00 -20.06 -17.00
C ASN A 424 -16.27 -20.12 -15.67
N VAL A 425 -14.99 -19.84 -15.68
CA VAL A 425 -14.11 -19.87 -14.51
C VAL A 425 -13.85 -18.45 -14.02
N LEU A 426 -14.26 -18.13 -12.79
CA LEU A 426 -13.79 -16.94 -12.08
C LEU A 426 -12.43 -17.27 -11.45
N ALA A 427 -11.38 -16.73 -12.01
CA ALA A 427 -10.03 -16.94 -11.53
C ALA A 427 -9.57 -15.78 -10.65
N PHE A 428 -8.97 -16.11 -9.50
CA PHE A 428 -8.18 -15.18 -8.67
C PHE A 428 -6.72 -15.63 -8.74
N ASN A 429 -5.84 -14.72 -9.16
CA ASN A 429 -4.40 -14.98 -9.16
C ASN A 429 -3.73 -14.13 -8.08
N ALA A 430 -3.28 -14.78 -7.00
CA ALA A 430 -2.69 -14.15 -5.84
C ALA A 430 -1.16 -14.12 -5.96
N THR A 431 -0.56 -12.95 -5.77
CA THR A 431 0.89 -12.80 -5.69
C THR A 431 1.28 -12.70 -4.22
N GLU A 432 1.79 -13.79 -3.66
CA GLU A 432 2.28 -13.81 -2.28
C GLU A 432 3.50 -12.89 -2.13
N LYS A 433 3.64 -12.27 -0.94
CA LYS A 433 4.80 -11.42 -0.62
C LYS A 433 6.10 -12.21 -0.75
N PRO A 434 7.06 -11.83 -1.61
CA PRO A 434 8.32 -12.57 -1.78
C PRO A 434 9.16 -12.66 -0.52
N TRP A 435 8.96 -11.70 0.42
CA TRP A 435 9.65 -11.64 1.70
C TRP A 435 8.91 -12.35 2.84
N GLY A 436 7.70 -12.89 2.61
CA GLY A 436 6.96 -13.69 3.58
C GLY A 436 7.30 -15.21 3.50
N PRO A 437 6.69 -16.03 4.38
CA PRO A 437 5.66 -15.73 5.39
C PRO A 437 6.20 -15.38 6.79
N GLU A 438 7.48 -15.14 6.95
CA GLU A 438 8.11 -14.71 8.21
C GLU A 438 8.44 -13.23 8.15
N TYR A 439 8.03 -12.46 9.17
CA TYR A 439 8.15 -11.00 9.18
C TYR A 439 8.84 -10.51 10.44
N VAL A 440 9.58 -9.42 10.29
CA VAL A 440 10.25 -8.71 11.38
C VAL A 440 9.91 -7.24 11.26
N ASN A 441 9.46 -6.63 12.37
CA ASN A 441 9.14 -5.22 12.45
C ASN A 441 9.93 -4.56 13.57
N PHE A 442 10.26 -3.29 13.37
CA PHE A 442 10.96 -2.46 14.34
C PHE A 442 10.12 -1.23 14.63
N ASP A 443 10.13 -0.79 15.87
CA ASP A 443 9.50 0.46 16.28
C ASP A 443 10.33 1.16 17.34
N LEU A 444 10.26 2.49 17.34
CA LEU A 444 10.85 3.37 18.31
C LEU A 444 9.76 4.29 18.83
N ASN A 445 9.62 4.36 20.17
CA ASN A 445 8.74 5.31 20.80
C ASN A 445 9.46 6.16 21.84
N LEU A 446 9.00 7.39 21.98
CA LEU A 446 9.49 8.35 22.96
C LEU A 446 8.32 9.22 23.42
N SER A 447 8.17 9.39 24.70
CA SER A 447 7.20 10.30 25.30
C SER A 447 7.85 11.07 26.45
N THR A 448 7.68 12.38 26.49
CA THR A 448 8.13 13.21 27.62
C THR A 448 7.13 14.32 27.92
N ASP A 449 6.98 14.64 29.21
CA ASP A 449 6.20 15.77 29.70
C ASP A 449 7.08 16.99 30.06
N PHE A 450 8.39 16.90 29.84
CA PHE A 450 9.41 17.90 30.22
C PHE A 450 9.41 18.29 31.70
N LYS A 451 8.74 17.51 32.55
CA LYS A 451 8.69 17.69 34.00
C LYS A 451 9.37 16.54 34.78
N GLY A 452 10.13 15.71 34.05
CA GLY A 452 10.93 14.63 34.60
C GLY A 452 10.39 13.23 34.29
N ASP A 453 9.23 13.10 33.67
CA ASP A 453 8.75 11.81 33.16
C ASP A 453 9.08 11.68 31.66
N THR A 454 10.03 10.80 31.38
CA THR A 454 10.44 10.48 30.02
C THR A 454 10.42 8.96 29.85
N GLN A 455 9.62 8.51 28.91
CA GLN A 455 9.50 7.10 28.56
C GLN A 455 10.00 6.90 27.13
N TRP A 456 10.71 5.81 26.94
CA TRP A 456 11.22 5.42 25.64
C TRP A 456 11.14 3.91 25.48
N GLY A 457 11.07 3.45 24.26
CA GLY A 457 11.10 2.02 23.98
C GLY A 457 11.61 1.74 22.57
N ILE A 458 12.40 0.69 22.45
CA ILE A 458 12.78 0.06 21.19
C ILE A 458 12.07 -1.29 21.16
N ARG A 459 11.31 -1.54 20.12
CA ARG A 459 10.50 -2.75 19.99
C ARG A 459 10.93 -3.52 18.75
N LEU A 460 11.04 -4.83 18.93
CA LEU A 460 11.24 -5.82 17.88
C LEU A 460 10.08 -6.80 17.91
N ASP A 461 9.50 -7.08 16.75
CA ASP A 461 8.41 -8.02 16.59
C ASP A 461 8.76 -9.04 15.51
N TYR A 462 8.59 -10.32 15.82
CA TYR A 462 8.72 -11.44 14.88
C TYR A 462 7.37 -12.11 14.70
N GLU A 463 6.99 -12.39 13.49
CA GLU A 463 5.76 -13.09 13.13
C GLU A 463 6.03 -14.15 12.06
N LYS A 464 5.54 -15.36 12.33
CA LYS A 464 5.47 -16.46 11.33
C LYS A 464 4.02 -16.81 11.09
N ARG A 465 3.58 -16.65 9.86
CA ARG A 465 2.22 -16.96 9.41
C ARG A 465 2.20 -18.33 8.72
N TRP A 466 1.01 -18.89 8.58
CA TRP A 466 0.78 -20.12 7.84
C TRP A 466 1.60 -21.31 8.36
N ILE A 467 1.68 -21.47 9.69
CA ILE A 467 2.39 -22.59 10.31
C ILE A 467 1.74 -23.93 9.96
N ASN A 468 0.43 -23.90 9.66
CA ASN A 468 -0.35 -25.06 9.24
C ASN A 468 -1.43 -24.66 8.22
N SER A 469 -2.17 -25.66 7.68
CA SER A 469 -3.18 -25.48 6.64
C SER A 469 -4.41 -24.65 7.06
N LEU A 470 -4.65 -24.46 8.36
CA LEU A 470 -5.72 -23.59 8.85
C LEU A 470 -5.24 -22.14 9.05
N GLY A 471 -3.96 -21.84 8.80
CA GLY A 471 -3.39 -20.51 8.93
C GLY A 471 -3.02 -20.16 10.38
N GLY A 472 -2.46 -21.12 11.13
CA GLY A 472 -1.89 -20.84 12.46
C GLY A 472 -0.77 -19.81 12.38
N GLU A 473 -0.67 -18.91 13.37
CA GLU A 473 0.30 -17.82 13.42
C GLU A 473 1.02 -17.79 14.75
N PHE A 474 2.35 -17.66 14.70
CA PHE A 474 3.17 -17.40 15.88
C PHE A 474 3.68 -15.97 15.85
N ARG A 475 3.62 -15.29 16.98
CA ARG A 475 4.13 -13.93 17.18
C ARG A 475 4.95 -13.86 18.43
N SER A 476 6.06 -13.14 18.39
CA SER A 476 6.80 -12.78 19.59
C SER A 476 7.29 -11.33 19.47
N SER A 477 7.20 -10.61 20.58
CA SER A 477 7.58 -9.21 20.65
C SER A 477 8.46 -8.96 21.87
N VAL A 478 9.52 -8.20 21.69
CA VAL A 478 10.42 -7.73 22.73
C VAL A 478 10.43 -6.21 22.73
N GLN A 479 10.28 -5.62 23.89
CA GLN A 479 10.45 -4.19 24.08
C GLN A 479 11.51 -3.93 25.15
N LEU A 480 12.47 -3.08 24.85
CA LEU A 480 13.47 -2.56 25.76
C LEU A 480 13.15 -1.09 26.04
N GLY A 481 13.20 -0.69 27.32
CA GLY A 481 12.96 0.69 27.74
C GLY A 481 11.94 0.80 28.87
N SER A 482 10.92 1.61 28.68
CA SER A 482 9.86 1.85 29.66
C SER A 482 8.49 1.54 29.05
N PRO A 483 7.89 0.36 29.30
CA PRO A 483 8.40 -0.78 30.10
C PRO A 483 9.38 -1.67 29.32
N ASN A 484 10.17 -2.51 30.02
CA ASN A 484 10.74 -3.71 29.43
C ASN A 484 9.63 -4.76 29.32
N ALA A 485 9.46 -5.37 28.16
CA ALA A 485 8.40 -6.34 27.94
C ALA A 485 8.79 -7.42 26.93
N PHE A 486 8.23 -8.60 27.16
CA PHE A 486 8.23 -9.73 26.24
C PHE A 486 6.82 -10.30 26.15
N ALA A 487 6.38 -10.65 24.95
CA ALA A 487 5.16 -11.42 24.76
C ALA A 487 5.34 -12.40 23.60
N ALA A 488 4.77 -13.60 23.74
CA ALA A 488 4.67 -14.56 22.66
C ALA A 488 3.26 -15.15 22.62
N GLN A 489 2.68 -15.22 21.43
CA GLN A 489 1.32 -15.71 21.18
C GLN A 489 1.35 -16.71 20.04
N PHE A 490 0.56 -17.77 20.17
CA PHE A 490 0.19 -18.64 19.07
C PHE A 490 -1.31 -18.47 18.81
N TYR A 491 -1.67 -17.99 17.62
CA TYR A 491 -3.07 -17.84 17.22
C TYR A 491 -3.42 -18.99 16.27
N GLN A 492 -4.34 -19.88 16.71
CA GLN A 492 -4.74 -21.07 15.97
C GLN A 492 -6.21 -21.01 15.59
N PRO A 493 -6.52 -20.72 14.30
CA PRO A 493 -7.88 -20.97 13.79
C PRO A 493 -8.25 -22.45 13.87
N LEU A 494 -9.50 -22.73 14.16
CA LEU A 494 -10.03 -24.08 14.34
C LEU A 494 -10.87 -24.58 13.15
N ASP A 495 -11.23 -23.68 12.22
CA ASP A 495 -11.98 -24.00 11.01
C ASP A 495 -11.41 -23.25 9.78
N VAL A 496 -11.70 -23.71 8.57
CA VAL A 496 -11.23 -23.10 7.31
C VAL A 496 -11.79 -21.69 7.09
N ALA A 497 -12.96 -21.39 7.64
CA ALA A 497 -13.52 -20.03 7.60
C ALA A 497 -12.90 -19.10 8.66
N GLN A 498 -12.03 -19.64 9.51
CA GLN A 498 -11.31 -18.93 10.59
C GLN A 498 -12.24 -18.16 11.54
N ARG A 499 -13.43 -18.72 11.79
CA ARG A 499 -14.43 -18.11 12.70
C ARG A 499 -14.13 -18.36 14.16
N PHE A 500 -13.61 -19.55 14.49
CA PHE A 500 -13.23 -19.92 15.87
C PHE A 500 -11.74 -20.10 15.97
N PHE A 501 -11.20 -19.76 17.12
CA PHE A 501 -9.76 -19.86 17.37
C PHE A 501 -9.44 -20.16 18.83
N VAL A 502 -8.22 -20.62 19.06
CA VAL A 502 -7.57 -20.69 20.36
C VAL A 502 -6.28 -19.89 20.32
N ALA A 503 -5.98 -19.18 21.42
CA ALA A 503 -4.83 -18.29 21.48
C ALA A 503 -4.13 -18.35 22.85
N PRO A 504 -3.17 -19.28 23.05
CA PRO A 504 -2.25 -19.21 24.20
C PRO A 504 -1.30 -18.03 24.03
N VAL A 505 -1.04 -17.35 25.17
CA VAL A 505 -0.09 -16.24 25.29
C VAL A 505 0.78 -16.46 26.50
N VAL A 506 2.07 -16.16 26.39
CA VAL A 506 2.98 -16.01 27.51
C VAL A 506 3.59 -14.61 27.47
N TYR A 507 3.78 -14.00 28.61
CA TYR A 507 4.33 -12.65 28.69
C TYR A 507 5.13 -12.42 29.95
N ALA A 508 6.04 -11.45 29.87
CA ALA A 508 6.74 -10.88 31.01
C ALA A 508 6.86 -9.36 30.77
N ASN A 509 6.60 -8.59 31.81
CA ASN A 509 6.87 -7.15 31.77
C ASN A 509 7.43 -6.64 33.07
N GLN A 510 8.18 -5.56 32.97
CA GLN A 510 8.70 -4.81 34.10
C GLN A 510 8.44 -3.34 33.88
N ARG A 511 7.71 -2.73 34.77
CA ARG A 511 7.29 -1.34 34.67
C ARG A 511 7.71 -0.55 35.91
N LEU A 512 8.32 0.59 35.66
CA LEU A 512 8.56 1.61 36.67
C LEU A 512 7.41 2.61 36.61
N SER A 513 6.78 2.85 37.79
CA SER A 513 5.70 3.84 37.91
C SER A 513 5.99 4.78 39.07
N TYR A 514 5.58 6.03 38.92
CA TYR A 514 5.60 6.99 40.03
C TYR A 514 4.32 6.88 40.86
N LEU A 515 4.47 7.15 42.17
CA LEU A 515 3.35 7.46 43.04
C LEU A 515 3.38 8.95 43.36
N TYR A 516 2.23 9.59 43.17
CA TYR A 516 2.07 11.02 43.38
C TYR A 516 1.12 11.27 44.55
N HIS A 517 1.34 12.40 45.26
CA HIS A 517 0.36 13.02 46.13
C HIS A 517 0.18 14.47 45.66
N GLY A 518 -0.96 14.77 45.03
CA GLY A 518 -1.10 16.00 44.24
C GLY A 518 -0.09 16.07 43.10
N ASP A 519 0.73 17.10 43.08
CA ASP A 519 1.80 17.28 42.07
C ASP A 519 3.18 16.71 42.51
N ASP A 520 3.31 16.32 43.77
CA ASP A 520 4.57 15.85 44.31
C ASP A 520 4.77 14.35 44.09
N ALA A 521 5.86 14.00 43.43
CA ALA A 521 6.27 12.61 43.28
C ALA A 521 6.85 12.10 44.60
N LEU A 522 6.14 11.21 45.28
CA LEU A 522 6.57 10.59 46.52
C LEU A 522 7.71 9.59 46.33
N GLY A 523 7.75 8.94 45.16
CA GLY A 523 8.77 7.96 44.82
C GLY A 523 8.37 7.07 43.67
N GLN A 524 9.20 6.06 43.43
CA GLN A 524 8.97 5.09 42.36
C GLN A 524 8.76 3.68 42.94
N TYR A 525 7.96 2.90 42.22
CA TYR A 525 7.86 1.47 42.46
C TYR A 525 8.05 0.68 41.15
N ASP A 526 8.62 -0.51 41.29
CA ASP A 526 8.85 -1.48 40.24
C ASP A 526 7.78 -2.56 40.29
N THR A 527 7.07 -2.78 39.22
CA THR A 527 6.10 -3.87 39.09
C THR A 527 6.57 -4.83 38.02
N ARG A 528 6.83 -6.07 38.39
CA ARG A 528 7.19 -7.16 37.47
C ARG A 528 6.03 -8.13 37.37
N ARG A 529 5.68 -8.52 36.18
CA ARG A 529 4.65 -9.50 35.89
C ARG A 529 5.20 -10.57 34.98
N VAL A 530 4.92 -11.83 35.29
CA VAL A 530 5.19 -12.97 34.42
C VAL A 530 3.94 -13.84 34.43
N GLY A 531 3.40 -14.10 33.22
CA GLY A 531 2.12 -14.80 33.15
C GLY A 531 1.90 -15.55 31.85
N ALA A 532 0.82 -16.30 31.86
CA ALA A 532 0.28 -16.99 30.71
C ALA A 532 -1.25 -16.87 30.68
N SER A 533 -1.81 -16.81 29.50
CA SER A 533 -3.25 -16.90 29.29
C SER A 533 -3.59 -17.87 28.16
N LEU A 534 -4.77 -18.44 28.23
CA LEU A 534 -5.36 -19.26 27.18
C LEU A 534 -6.75 -18.73 26.88
N ASP A 535 -6.93 -18.26 25.65
CA ASP A 535 -8.21 -17.77 25.16
C ASP A 535 -8.81 -18.74 24.16
N VAL A 536 -10.11 -18.90 24.19
CA VAL A 536 -10.94 -19.39 23.09
C VAL A 536 -11.81 -18.24 22.61
N GLY A 537 -11.97 -18.11 21.30
CA GLY A 537 -12.66 -16.96 20.77
C GLY A 537 -13.39 -17.22 19.46
N ALA A 538 -14.23 -16.26 19.12
CA ALA A 538 -14.93 -16.19 17.86
C ALA A 538 -14.67 -14.86 17.17
N ALA A 539 -14.28 -14.93 15.88
CA ALA A 539 -14.21 -13.77 15.00
C ALA A 539 -15.61 -13.45 14.46
N LEU A 540 -16.04 -12.20 14.65
CA LEU A 540 -17.33 -11.68 14.22
C LEU A 540 -17.21 -10.95 12.88
N ALA A 541 -16.55 -11.53 11.89
CA ALA A 541 -16.08 -10.87 10.67
C ALA A 541 -14.75 -10.06 10.88
N PRO A 542 -14.21 -9.36 9.86
CA PRO A 542 -12.92 -8.66 9.97
C PRO A 542 -12.88 -7.60 11.07
N TRP A 543 -14.04 -7.10 11.49
CA TRP A 543 -14.17 -5.94 12.39
C TRP A 543 -14.32 -6.27 13.88
N GLY A 544 -14.54 -7.53 14.27
CA GLY A 544 -14.82 -7.84 15.67
C GLY A 544 -14.40 -9.22 16.13
N GLU A 545 -14.19 -9.38 17.44
CA GLU A 545 -13.99 -10.67 18.09
C GLU A 545 -14.43 -10.67 19.56
N VAL A 546 -14.80 -11.85 20.01
CA VAL A 546 -15.09 -12.15 21.41
C VAL A 546 -14.12 -13.22 21.88
N ARG A 547 -13.57 -13.05 23.09
CA ARG A 547 -12.66 -14.02 23.73
C ARG A 547 -13.13 -14.34 25.13
N LEU A 548 -13.08 -15.60 25.48
CA LEU A 548 -13.20 -16.09 26.85
C LEU A 548 -11.91 -16.84 27.19
N GLY A 549 -11.36 -16.60 28.37
CA GLY A 549 -10.08 -17.18 28.70
C GLY A 549 -9.83 -17.35 30.17
N ILE A 550 -8.71 -17.99 30.44
CA ILE A 550 -8.10 -18.10 31.77
C ILE A 550 -6.74 -17.43 31.76
N LEU A 551 -6.43 -16.79 32.87
CA LEU A 551 -5.17 -16.10 33.09
C LEU A 551 -4.50 -16.65 34.34
N ARG A 552 -3.19 -16.87 34.32
CA ARG A 552 -2.34 -17.14 35.47
C ARG A 552 -1.10 -16.27 35.37
N GLU A 553 -0.82 -15.49 36.41
CA GLU A 553 0.38 -14.65 36.50
C GLU A 553 0.90 -14.50 37.91
N ASP A 554 2.19 -14.20 38.01
CA ASP A 554 2.85 -13.72 39.21
C ASP A 554 3.14 -12.22 39.07
N VAL A 555 2.76 -11.43 40.04
CA VAL A 555 3.04 -10.00 40.15
C VAL A 555 3.95 -9.76 41.34
N ASP A 556 5.09 -9.08 41.17
CA ASP A 556 6.01 -8.66 42.22
C ASP A 556 6.12 -7.13 42.16
N ALA A 557 5.61 -6.46 43.21
CA ALA A 557 5.57 -5.01 43.26
C ALA A 557 6.37 -4.50 44.49
N LYS A 558 7.37 -3.67 44.24
CA LYS A 558 8.34 -3.20 45.24
C LYS A 558 8.61 -1.71 45.16
N PRO A 559 8.73 -1.00 46.30
CA PRO A 559 9.30 0.34 46.30
C PRO A 559 10.71 0.32 45.69
N LYS A 560 11.06 1.32 44.91
CA LYS A 560 12.39 1.47 44.29
C LYS A 560 13.13 2.70 44.81
N THR A 561 12.45 3.84 44.88
CA THR A 561 13.01 5.11 45.37
C THR A 561 11.96 5.87 46.19
N GLY A 562 12.38 6.68 47.15
CA GLY A 562 11.51 7.49 48.01
C GLY A 562 10.83 6.66 49.14
N ASP A 563 10.11 7.37 50.01
CA ASP A 563 9.35 6.77 51.13
C ASP A 563 7.95 6.35 50.64
N VAL A 564 7.90 5.45 49.68
CA VAL A 564 6.63 4.95 49.13
C VAL A 564 6.08 3.84 49.97
N LEU A 565 5.03 4.13 50.74
CA LEU A 565 4.26 3.13 51.41
C LEU A 565 3.24 2.50 50.46
N LEU A 566 3.61 1.39 49.84
CA LEU A 566 2.70 0.65 48.96
C LEU A 566 1.70 -0.15 49.79
N PRO A 567 0.39 -0.09 49.49
CA PRO A 567 -0.55 -1.04 50.03
C PRO A 567 -0.26 -2.42 49.44
N ASP A 568 0.11 -3.40 50.28
CA ASP A 568 0.31 -4.79 49.88
C ASP A 568 1.49 -5.02 48.89
N PRO A 569 2.73 -4.63 49.25
CA PRO A 569 3.91 -4.88 48.44
C PRO A 569 4.29 -6.35 48.43
N GLY A 570 5.09 -6.76 47.44
CA GLY A 570 5.67 -8.10 47.35
C GLY A 570 5.10 -8.92 46.18
N ARG A 571 5.27 -10.24 46.28
CA ARG A 571 4.89 -11.18 45.23
C ARG A 571 3.52 -11.78 45.52
N HIS A 572 2.65 -11.73 44.54
CA HIS A 572 1.30 -12.28 44.54
C HIS A 572 1.07 -13.13 43.34
N ALA A 573 0.49 -14.29 43.54
CA ALA A 573 -0.01 -15.14 42.46
C ALA A 573 -1.45 -14.74 42.13
N LEU A 574 -1.75 -14.57 40.86
CA LEU A 574 -3.07 -14.16 40.37
C LEU A 574 -3.59 -15.18 39.37
N GLY A 575 -4.86 -15.56 39.52
CA GLY A 575 -5.57 -16.43 38.56
C GLY A 575 -6.98 -15.90 38.31
N ALA A 576 -7.33 -15.71 37.05
CA ALA A 576 -8.59 -15.08 36.67
C ALA A 576 -9.30 -15.78 35.51
N LEU A 577 -10.63 -15.66 35.50
CA LEU A 577 -11.42 -15.77 34.28
C LEU A 577 -11.39 -14.42 33.57
N ALA A 578 -11.29 -14.45 32.28
CA ALA A 578 -11.26 -13.25 31.39
C ALA A 578 -12.36 -13.34 30.34
N ALA A 579 -13.05 -12.22 30.12
CA ALA A 579 -13.93 -12.03 28.99
C ALA A 579 -13.50 -10.73 28.27
N ARG A 580 -13.32 -10.79 26.97
CA ARG A 580 -12.85 -9.64 26.16
C ARG A 580 -13.67 -9.54 24.88
N PHE A 581 -13.98 -8.32 24.51
CA PHE A 581 -14.62 -7.95 23.26
C PHE A 581 -13.77 -6.87 22.60
N ALA A 582 -13.60 -6.97 21.29
CA ALA A 582 -12.95 -5.94 20.50
C ALA A 582 -13.71 -5.73 19.20
N TYR A 583 -13.85 -4.47 18.82
CA TYR A 583 -14.44 -3.99 17.58
C TYR A 583 -13.52 -2.93 16.96
N ASP A 584 -13.27 -3.00 15.65
CA ASP A 584 -12.42 -2.03 14.96
C ASP A 584 -12.81 -1.91 13.48
N SER A 585 -13.44 -0.79 13.14
CA SER A 585 -13.80 -0.39 11.78
C SER A 585 -13.11 0.89 11.31
N VAL A 586 -12.11 1.39 12.05
CA VAL A 586 -11.41 2.62 11.64
C VAL A 586 -10.59 2.41 10.38
N ASP A 587 -10.56 3.43 9.53
CA ASP A 587 -9.84 3.44 8.25
C ASP A 587 -8.31 3.46 8.41
N LYS A 588 -7.80 4.08 9.49
CA LYS A 588 -6.37 4.18 9.82
C LYS A 588 -6.15 3.95 11.30
N ALA A 589 -5.05 3.28 11.65
CA ALA A 589 -4.74 3.00 13.05
C ALA A 589 -4.39 4.26 13.86
N LEU A 590 -3.50 5.11 13.34
CA LEU A 590 -2.89 6.20 14.11
C LEU A 590 -3.58 7.56 13.92
N PHE A 591 -4.05 7.87 12.73
CA PHE A 591 -4.79 9.09 12.41
C PHE A 591 -6.11 8.74 11.72
N PRO A 592 -7.05 8.07 12.42
CA PRO A 592 -8.31 7.66 11.81
C PRO A 592 -9.08 8.86 11.30
N THR A 593 -9.67 8.73 10.10
CA THR A 593 -10.54 9.77 9.53
C THR A 593 -12.01 9.40 9.63
N GLU A 594 -12.30 8.10 9.76
CA GLU A 594 -13.65 7.59 10.02
C GLU A 594 -13.63 6.22 10.68
N GLY A 595 -14.75 5.85 11.25
CA GLY A 595 -14.99 4.54 11.86
C GLY A 595 -15.04 4.57 13.37
N VAL A 596 -15.20 3.39 13.96
CA VAL A 596 -15.31 3.17 15.39
C VAL A 596 -14.33 2.09 15.81
N ARG A 597 -13.68 2.30 16.95
CA ARG A 597 -12.93 1.28 17.67
C ARG A 597 -13.48 1.18 19.07
N ALA A 598 -13.69 -0.03 19.58
CA ALA A 598 -14.15 -0.25 20.94
C ALA A 598 -13.53 -1.54 21.50
N THR A 599 -13.16 -1.52 22.77
CA THR A 599 -12.73 -2.70 23.51
C THR A 599 -13.46 -2.73 24.84
N ALA A 600 -13.83 -3.92 25.28
CA ALA A 600 -14.36 -4.15 26.62
C ALA A 600 -13.66 -5.37 27.22
N SER A 601 -13.36 -5.32 28.51
CA SER A 601 -12.74 -6.42 29.23
C SER A 601 -13.34 -6.57 30.61
N ALA A 602 -13.44 -7.82 31.07
CA ALA A 602 -13.82 -8.18 32.41
C ALA A 602 -12.90 -9.29 32.93
N TYR A 603 -12.42 -9.13 34.13
CA TYR A 603 -11.59 -10.13 34.82
C TYR A 603 -12.18 -10.44 36.19
N SER A 604 -12.20 -11.73 36.54
CA SER A 604 -12.66 -12.21 37.85
C SER A 604 -11.57 -13.10 38.45
N PHE A 605 -10.83 -12.54 39.40
CA PHE A 605 -9.73 -13.21 40.10
C PHE A 605 -10.28 -14.07 41.21
N LYS A 606 -9.95 -15.37 41.20
CA LYS A 606 -10.55 -16.35 42.09
C LYS A 606 -9.49 -17.28 42.72
N PRO A 607 -9.61 -17.58 44.04
CA PRO A 607 -8.68 -18.49 44.74
C PRO A 607 -8.61 -19.89 44.13
N TRP A 608 -9.71 -20.42 43.57
CA TRP A 608 -9.72 -21.74 42.93
C TRP A 608 -8.94 -21.80 41.62
N LEU A 609 -8.61 -20.62 41.04
CA LEU A 609 -7.66 -20.49 39.93
C LEU A 609 -6.24 -20.22 40.43
N GLY A 610 -6.02 -20.28 41.73
CA GLY A 610 -4.75 -20.04 42.39
C GLY A 610 -4.43 -18.57 42.62
N SER A 611 -5.43 -17.70 42.67
CA SER A 611 -5.23 -16.29 43.00
C SER A 611 -5.11 -16.08 44.50
N ASP A 612 -4.07 -15.36 44.95
CA ASP A 612 -3.89 -14.92 46.35
C ASP A 612 -4.87 -13.80 46.74
N ARG A 613 -5.46 -13.15 45.71
CA ARG A 613 -6.41 -12.05 45.85
C ARG A 613 -7.70 -12.37 45.13
N GLN A 614 -8.82 -11.97 45.70
CA GLN A 614 -10.14 -12.08 45.09
C GLN A 614 -10.67 -10.69 44.80
N TYR A 615 -10.83 -10.36 43.52
CA TYR A 615 -11.38 -9.11 43.07
C TYR A 615 -11.84 -9.22 41.62
N GLU A 616 -12.53 -8.20 41.15
CA GLU A 616 -13.08 -8.13 39.81
C GLU A 616 -12.73 -6.78 39.18
N THR A 617 -12.51 -6.76 37.89
CA THR A 617 -12.32 -5.51 37.13
C THR A 617 -13.07 -5.55 35.86
N VAL A 618 -13.66 -4.41 35.49
CA VAL A 618 -14.26 -4.18 34.18
C VAL A 618 -13.71 -2.90 33.57
N ALA A 619 -13.44 -2.91 32.28
CA ALA A 619 -12.97 -1.73 31.57
C ALA A 619 -13.62 -1.63 30.20
N PHE A 620 -13.78 -0.41 29.72
CA PHE A 620 -14.26 -0.06 28.37
C PHE A 620 -13.41 1.09 27.83
N ASP A 621 -13.02 0.97 26.55
CA ASP A 621 -12.38 2.03 25.77
C ASP A 621 -13.05 2.07 24.39
N GLY A 622 -13.61 3.21 24.02
CA GLY A 622 -14.32 3.40 22.76
C GLY A 622 -13.95 4.73 22.12
N THR A 623 -13.68 4.69 20.82
CA THR A 623 -13.36 5.87 20.02
C THR A 623 -14.16 5.85 18.73
N ALA A 624 -14.87 6.93 18.43
CA ALA A 624 -15.59 7.14 17.17
C ALA A 624 -15.01 8.36 16.45
N THR A 625 -14.72 8.21 15.16
CA THR A 625 -14.12 9.25 14.34
C THR A 625 -14.95 9.51 13.09
N LYS A 626 -15.14 10.80 12.76
CA LYS A 626 -15.83 11.23 11.55
C LYS A 626 -15.17 12.47 10.97
N THR A 627 -14.97 12.45 9.65
CA THR A 627 -14.47 13.60 8.89
C THR A 627 -15.62 14.34 8.23
N TRP A 628 -15.57 15.67 8.33
CA TRP A 628 -16.40 16.56 7.55
C TRP A 628 -15.50 17.56 6.82
N GLN A 629 -15.41 17.44 5.50
CA GLN A 629 -14.47 18.18 4.63
C GLN A 629 -13.00 17.95 5.05
N LYS A 630 -12.32 18.98 5.57
CA LYS A 630 -10.92 18.90 6.07
C LYS A 630 -10.84 18.74 7.59
N ASN A 631 -12.00 18.67 8.27
CA ASN A 631 -12.11 18.68 9.72
C ASN A 631 -12.42 17.28 10.23
N VAL A 632 -11.60 16.77 11.11
CA VAL A 632 -11.76 15.44 11.73
C VAL A 632 -12.18 15.63 13.18
N TRP A 633 -13.28 15.01 13.54
CA TRP A 633 -13.82 14.96 14.90
C TRP A 633 -13.70 13.56 15.45
N GLN A 634 -13.22 13.45 16.67
CA GLN A 634 -13.07 12.19 17.36
C GLN A 634 -13.64 12.29 18.75
N LEU A 635 -14.58 11.40 19.09
CA LEU A 635 -15.13 11.22 20.41
C LEU A 635 -14.49 9.97 21.02
N THR A 636 -13.96 10.10 22.24
CA THR A 636 -13.42 8.97 23.02
C THR A 636 -14.18 8.84 24.33
N LEU A 637 -14.56 7.63 24.69
CA LEU A 637 -15.19 7.25 25.93
C LEU A 637 -14.35 6.15 26.59
N ARG A 638 -13.90 6.37 27.81
CA ARG A 638 -13.12 5.39 28.57
C ARG A 638 -13.71 5.26 29.98
N GLY A 639 -13.69 4.07 30.51
CA GLY A 639 -14.15 3.85 31.88
C GLY A 639 -13.71 2.52 32.42
N GLY A 640 -13.64 2.44 33.74
CA GLY A 640 -13.33 1.20 34.42
C GLY A 640 -13.72 1.24 35.91
N SER A 641 -13.99 0.08 36.45
CA SER A 641 -14.36 -0.11 37.86
C SER A 641 -13.88 -1.46 38.38
N ASP A 642 -13.53 -1.52 39.65
CA ASP A 642 -13.30 -2.76 40.36
C ASP A 642 -14.60 -3.35 41.00
N LEU A 643 -15.75 -2.81 40.64
CA LEU A 643 -17.07 -3.20 41.10
C LEU A 643 -17.17 -3.27 42.63
N GLY A 644 -16.34 -2.46 43.33
CA GLY A 644 -16.27 -2.45 44.80
C GLY A 644 -15.49 -3.61 45.41
N SER A 645 -14.79 -4.42 44.63
CA SER A 645 -14.09 -5.62 45.09
C SER A 645 -12.68 -5.38 45.61
N HIS A 646 -12.21 -4.12 45.70
CA HIS A 646 -10.92 -3.71 46.24
C HIS A 646 -9.72 -4.25 45.46
N ALA A 647 -9.67 -3.92 44.15
CA ALA A 647 -8.53 -4.27 43.33
C ALA A 647 -7.21 -3.73 43.89
N PRO A 648 -6.13 -4.55 43.94
CA PRO A 648 -4.83 -4.13 44.42
C PRO A 648 -4.26 -2.99 43.58
N PHE A 649 -3.36 -2.17 44.14
CA PHE A 649 -2.87 -0.94 43.53
C PHE A 649 -2.23 -1.15 42.15
N TYR A 650 -1.61 -2.29 41.92
CA TYR A 650 -0.99 -2.63 40.64
C TYR A 650 -1.99 -2.95 39.54
N ASP A 651 -3.29 -3.12 39.86
CA ASP A 651 -4.40 -3.34 38.93
C ASP A 651 -5.44 -2.21 38.94
N GLN A 652 -5.16 -1.10 39.61
CA GLN A 652 -6.01 0.09 39.60
C GLN A 652 -5.86 0.87 38.29
N PHE A 653 -6.90 1.60 37.95
CA PHE A 653 -6.96 2.42 36.74
C PHE A 653 -6.12 3.67 36.85
N ARG A 654 -5.58 4.13 35.73
CA ARG A 654 -4.62 5.22 35.66
C ARG A 654 -5.05 6.25 34.64
N ALA A 655 -4.93 7.53 34.98
CA ALA A 655 -5.14 8.65 34.10
C ALA A 655 -4.03 9.70 34.28
N GLY A 656 -3.81 10.52 33.25
CA GLY A 656 -2.75 11.52 33.16
C GLY A 656 -1.91 11.33 31.91
N GLY A 657 -1.45 12.43 31.35
CA GLY A 657 -0.72 12.48 30.08
C GLY A 657 -1.58 12.96 28.91
N LEU A 658 -0.96 13.15 27.77
CA LEU A 658 -1.60 13.69 26.56
C LEU A 658 -2.79 12.82 26.13
N PHE A 659 -3.97 13.44 25.92
CA PHE A 659 -5.24 12.80 25.57
C PHE A 659 -5.79 11.79 26.58
N ASN A 660 -5.13 11.70 27.75
CA ASN A 660 -5.54 10.86 28.88
C ASN A 660 -5.61 11.69 30.18
N PHE A 661 -6.19 12.83 30.13
CA PHE A 661 -6.20 13.92 31.11
C PHE A 661 -4.98 14.85 30.94
N SER A 662 -5.01 15.59 29.84
CA SER A 662 -3.93 16.52 29.45
C SER A 662 -3.74 17.61 30.52
N GLY A 663 -2.50 17.90 30.88
CA GLY A 663 -2.13 18.80 31.98
C GLY A 663 -1.55 18.07 33.17
N TYR A 664 -2.05 16.86 33.48
CA TYR A 664 -1.45 15.96 34.44
C TYR A 664 -0.22 15.25 33.87
N ARG A 665 0.71 14.83 34.72
CA ARG A 665 1.84 13.95 34.35
C ARG A 665 1.32 12.58 33.94
N TYR A 666 2.15 11.82 33.26
CA TYR A 666 1.81 10.44 32.88
C TYR A 666 1.44 9.61 34.11
N GLU A 667 0.21 9.02 34.08
CA GLU A 667 -0.35 8.18 35.16
C GLU A 667 -0.35 8.80 36.55
N GLN A 668 -0.44 10.11 36.65
CA GLN A 668 -0.46 10.82 37.92
C GLN A 668 -1.67 10.46 38.79
N LEU A 669 -2.81 10.22 38.16
CA LEU A 669 -4.04 9.85 38.85
C LEU A 669 -4.21 8.33 38.82
N VAL A 670 -4.26 7.70 39.98
CA VAL A 670 -4.44 6.25 40.15
C VAL A 670 -5.60 5.99 41.10
N GLY A 671 -6.52 5.10 40.75
CA GLY A 671 -7.66 4.75 41.62
C GLY A 671 -8.45 3.56 41.08
N ARG A 672 -9.49 3.21 41.85
CA ARG A 672 -10.26 1.98 41.66
C ARG A 672 -11.39 2.11 40.62
N GLU A 673 -11.77 3.34 40.32
CA GLU A 673 -12.80 3.66 39.37
C GLU A 673 -12.38 4.89 38.57
N PHE A 674 -12.67 4.90 37.27
CA PHE A 674 -12.42 6.08 36.43
C PHE A 674 -13.43 6.18 35.30
N PHE A 675 -13.66 7.39 34.84
CA PHE A 675 -14.19 7.64 33.53
C PHE A 675 -13.48 8.84 32.88
N LEU A 676 -13.38 8.82 31.57
CA LEU A 676 -12.84 9.89 30.75
C LEU A 676 -13.64 9.98 29.46
N THR A 677 -14.15 11.14 29.15
CA THR A 677 -14.76 11.50 27.86
C THR A 677 -13.91 12.58 27.25
N SER A 678 -13.54 12.41 25.98
CA SER A 678 -12.82 13.47 25.26
C SER A 678 -13.38 13.69 23.86
N VAL A 679 -13.39 14.97 23.45
CA VAL A 679 -13.65 15.39 22.08
C VAL A 679 -12.37 15.98 21.54
N LEU A 680 -11.84 15.38 20.50
CA LEU A 680 -10.65 15.85 19.79
C LEU A 680 -11.07 16.36 18.40
N TYR A 681 -10.71 17.60 18.12
CA TYR A 681 -10.80 18.21 16.81
C TYR A 681 -9.40 18.33 16.21
N ARG A 682 -9.24 17.93 14.96
CA ARG A 682 -8.02 18.19 14.20
C ARG A 682 -8.34 18.59 12.76
N ARG A 683 -7.50 19.44 12.22
CA ARG A 683 -7.55 19.88 10.83
C ARG A 683 -6.21 19.59 10.15
N ARG A 684 -6.27 19.01 8.97
CA ARG A 684 -5.07 18.84 8.14
C ARG A 684 -4.66 20.21 7.58
N ALA A 685 -3.45 20.64 7.94
CA ALA A 685 -2.89 21.93 7.53
C ALA A 685 -2.20 21.80 6.16
N VAL A 686 -1.28 20.85 6.02
CA VAL A 686 -0.43 20.66 4.83
C VAL A 686 -0.11 19.18 4.63
N PHE A 687 -0.02 18.74 3.38
CA PHE A 687 0.71 17.52 3.04
C PHE A 687 2.19 17.82 2.87
N LEU A 688 3.04 17.10 3.56
CA LEU A 688 4.49 17.15 3.36
C LEU A 688 4.91 16.30 2.16
N ASN A 689 4.25 15.17 1.97
CA ASN A 689 4.42 14.29 0.82
C ASN A 689 3.11 13.52 0.58
N GLU A 690 2.42 13.83 -0.52
CA GLU A 690 1.13 13.23 -0.84
C GLU A 690 1.25 11.74 -1.15
N THR A 691 2.27 11.34 -1.92
CA THR A 691 2.49 9.93 -2.30
C THR A 691 2.76 9.04 -1.09
N LEU A 692 3.44 9.57 -0.07
CA LEU A 692 3.73 8.85 1.17
C LEU A 692 2.66 9.04 2.24
N GLY A 693 1.65 9.88 2.00
CA GLY A 693 0.57 10.16 2.94
C GLY A 693 1.01 10.96 4.17
N THR A 694 2.18 11.60 4.15
CA THR A 694 2.72 12.37 5.27
C THR A 694 2.06 13.73 5.35
N ALA A 695 1.42 14.06 6.47
CA ALA A 695 0.65 15.27 6.65
C ALA A 695 0.89 15.92 8.02
N ILE A 696 0.74 17.23 8.07
CA ILE A 696 0.74 18.01 9.32
C ILE A 696 -0.69 18.32 9.70
N TYR A 697 -1.02 18.11 10.96
CA TYR A 697 -2.30 18.44 11.58
C TYR A 697 -2.10 19.45 12.70
N SER A 698 -3.06 20.33 12.89
CA SER A 698 -3.25 21.12 14.11
C SER A 698 -4.57 20.74 14.74
N GLY A 699 -4.66 20.79 16.07
CA GLY A 699 -5.87 20.38 16.74
C GLY A 699 -5.97 20.79 18.19
N VAL A 700 -7.12 20.47 18.76
CA VAL A 700 -7.47 20.69 20.16
C VAL A 700 -8.21 19.48 20.71
N SER A 701 -7.93 19.12 21.98
CA SER A 701 -8.76 18.19 22.75
C SER A 701 -9.47 18.92 23.90
N LEU A 702 -10.68 18.48 24.21
CA LEU A 702 -11.42 18.82 25.41
C LEU A 702 -11.72 17.51 26.15
N GLU A 703 -11.41 17.47 27.42
CA GLU A 703 -11.39 16.25 28.20
C GLU A 703 -12.18 16.47 29.50
N VAL A 704 -13.05 15.52 29.84
CA VAL A 704 -13.92 15.55 31.01
C VAL A 704 -13.92 14.18 31.65
N GLY A 705 -13.66 14.11 32.96
CA GLY A 705 -13.65 12.84 33.66
C GLY A 705 -13.12 12.96 35.08
N ASN A 706 -12.86 11.83 35.71
CA ASN A 706 -12.17 11.77 37.01
C ASN A 706 -11.69 10.34 37.29
N VAL A 707 -10.77 10.22 38.23
CA VAL A 707 -10.37 8.97 38.88
C VAL A 707 -10.83 9.02 40.34
N TYR A 708 -11.64 8.06 40.73
CA TYR A 708 -12.25 7.99 42.06
C TYR A 708 -11.57 6.93 42.90
N ARG A 709 -11.77 7.05 44.25
CA ARG A 709 -11.14 6.15 45.24
C ARG A 709 -9.64 6.05 45.00
N ARG A 710 -9.02 7.25 44.99
CA ARG A 710 -7.60 7.40 44.63
C ARG A 710 -6.66 6.72 45.60
N LEU A 711 -5.55 6.23 45.05
CA LEU A 711 -4.50 5.54 45.80
C LEU A 711 -3.80 6.47 46.82
N ASP A 712 -3.67 7.75 46.48
CA ASP A 712 -3.06 8.80 47.32
C ASP A 712 -3.96 9.25 48.49
N GLY A 713 -5.16 8.67 48.62
CA GLY A 713 -6.12 9.01 49.68
C GLY A 713 -6.84 10.34 49.46
N THR A 714 -6.57 11.07 48.39
CA THR A 714 -7.27 12.33 48.10
C THR A 714 -8.73 12.06 47.70
N SER A 715 -9.62 12.87 48.31
CA SER A 715 -11.05 12.76 48.01
C SER A 715 -11.36 13.34 46.64
N ALA A 716 -11.73 12.50 45.68
CA ALA A 716 -12.19 12.95 44.39
C ALA A 716 -13.71 13.13 44.41
N SER A 717 -14.19 14.39 44.36
CA SER A 717 -15.61 14.73 44.21
C SER A 717 -15.79 15.50 42.91
N GLY A 718 -16.90 15.24 42.19
CA GLY A 718 -17.23 15.93 40.98
C GLY A 718 -16.46 15.45 39.72
N VAL A 719 -16.33 16.30 38.76
CA VAL A 719 -15.76 16.06 37.44
C VAL A 719 -14.63 17.06 37.19
N LEU A 720 -13.53 16.62 36.66
CA LEU A 720 -12.39 17.45 36.27
C LEU A 720 -12.47 17.77 34.77
N PHE A 721 -12.01 18.96 34.41
CA PHE A 721 -11.91 19.40 33.02
C PHE A 721 -10.44 19.57 32.64
N GLY A 722 -10.11 19.16 31.43
CA GLY A 722 -8.79 19.34 30.83
C GLY A 722 -8.86 19.50 29.34
N GLY A 723 -7.71 19.68 28.72
CA GLY A 723 -7.59 19.74 27.28
C GLY A 723 -6.18 20.06 26.82
N ALA A 724 -5.94 19.95 25.53
CA ALA A 724 -4.65 20.26 24.93
C ALA A 724 -4.80 20.95 23.58
N LEU A 725 -3.82 21.79 23.27
CA LEU A 725 -3.54 22.27 21.91
C LEU A 725 -2.36 21.47 21.36
N PHE A 726 -2.42 21.05 20.09
CA PHE A 726 -1.38 20.23 19.53
C PHE A 726 -1.08 20.49 18.05
N LEU A 727 0.16 20.22 17.68
CA LEU A 727 0.60 19.98 16.32
C LEU A 727 0.97 18.50 16.20
N ALA A 728 0.60 17.89 15.08
CA ALA A 728 0.92 16.49 14.85
C ALA A 728 1.39 16.25 13.42
N VAL A 729 2.30 15.30 13.26
CA VAL A 729 2.79 14.84 11.97
C VAL A 729 2.45 13.36 11.82
N ASP A 730 1.69 13.02 10.77
CA ASP A 730 1.50 11.64 10.34
C ASP A 730 2.69 11.24 9.47
N SER A 731 3.54 10.36 9.95
CA SER A 731 4.77 9.97 9.25
C SER A 731 4.90 8.45 9.15
N LYS A 732 5.74 7.98 8.23
CA LYS A 732 6.03 6.53 8.05
C LYS A 732 6.78 5.91 9.23
N VAL A 733 7.44 6.72 10.05
CA VAL A 733 8.09 6.26 11.30
C VAL A 733 7.21 6.39 12.53
N GLY A 734 5.92 6.68 12.33
CA GLY A 734 4.93 6.85 13.38
C GLY A 734 4.48 8.29 13.58
N PRO A 735 3.49 8.50 14.45
CA PRO A 735 2.99 9.82 14.80
C PRO A 735 4.01 10.62 15.59
N ILE A 736 4.05 11.93 15.35
CA ILE A 736 4.82 12.88 16.15
C ILE A 736 3.82 13.93 16.65
N TYR A 737 3.77 14.15 17.98
CA TYR A 737 2.95 15.18 18.59
C TYR A 737 3.81 16.15 19.39
N LEU A 738 3.57 17.43 19.22
CA LEU A 738 3.99 18.49 20.13
C LEU A 738 2.72 19.14 20.67
N ALA A 739 2.51 19.10 21.99
CA ALA A 739 1.27 19.54 22.59
C ALA A 739 1.49 20.27 23.91
N TYR A 740 0.61 21.24 24.17
CA TYR A 740 0.48 21.88 25.48
C TYR A 740 -0.88 21.52 26.08
N GLY A 741 -0.85 20.86 27.21
CA GLY A 741 -2.05 20.47 27.97
C GLY A 741 -2.22 21.30 29.22
N ARG A 742 -3.50 21.53 29.58
CA ARG A 742 -3.91 22.19 30.81
C ARG A 742 -5.18 21.57 31.36
N SER A 743 -5.26 21.44 32.69
CA SER A 743 -6.43 20.94 33.39
C SER A 743 -6.81 21.81 34.57
N GLU A 744 -7.99 21.55 35.11
CA GLU A 744 -8.50 22.19 36.31
C GLU A 744 -7.51 21.98 37.46
N GLY A 745 -7.46 22.92 38.44
CA GLY A 745 -6.46 22.90 39.51
C GLY A 745 -5.11 23.53 39.10
N GLY A 746 -4.97 24.03 37.89
CA GLY A 746 -3.74 24.73 37.43
C GLY A 746 -2.65 23.80 36.91
N HIS A 747 -2.90 22.51 36.78
CA HIS A 747 -1.98 21.56 36.19
C HIS A 747 -1.74 21.85 34.71
N SER A 748 -0.49 21.87 34.27
CA SER A 748 -0.15 22.09 32.87
C SER A 748 1.12 21.32 32.50
N ALA A 749 1.23 20.85 31.28
CA ALA A 749 2.43 20.15 30.77
C ALA A 749 2.63 20.41 29.29
N LEU A 750 3.88 20.44 28.87
CA LEU A 750 4.28 20.37 27.46
C LEU A 750 4.62 18.92 27.15
N TYR A 751 4.12 18.40 26.04
CA TYR A 751 4.34 17.03 25.64
C TYR A 751 5.06 16.94 24.30
N LEU A 752 6.05 16.06 24.22
CA LEU A 752 6.57 15.55 22.96
C LEU A 752 6.31 14.05 22.91
N TYR A 753 5.67 13.60 21.86
CA TYR A 753 5.35 12.20 21.63
C TYR A 753 5.84 11.78 20.26
N LEU A 754 6.54 10.67 20.16
CA LEU A 754 7.05 10.08 18.92
C LEU A 754 6.75 8.58 18.94
N GLY A 755 6.28 8.06 17.81
CA GLY A 755 6.07 6.62 17.62
C GLY A 755 4.70 6.14 18.07
N SER A 756 4.56 4.82 18.14
CA SER A 756 3.33 4.14 18.50
C SER A 756 3.10 4.06 20.02
N SER A 757 2.02 3.41 20.43
CA SER A 757 1.72 3.21 21.87
C SER A 757 2.87 2.54 22.62
N ILE A 758 3.14 3.01 23.84
CA ILE A 758 4.24 2.52 24.67
C ILE A 758 3.98 1.10 25.21
N GLU A 759 2.73 0.68 25.33
CA GLU A 759 2.40 -0.60 25.96
C GLU A 759 2.29 -1.73 24.93
N LEU A 760 3.14 -2.76 25.11
CA LEU A 760 3.17 -3.95 24.25
C LEU A 760 2.01 -4.91 24.52
N TYR A 761 1.60 -5.05 25.76
CA TYR A 761 0.53 -5.95 26.19
C TYR A 761 -0.30 -5.25 27.28
N GLN A 762 -1.54 -4.96 26.95
CA GLN A 762 -2.57 -4.53 27.89
C GLN A 762 -3.47 -5.73 28.18
N ARG A 763 -3.76 -5.97 29.45
CA ARG A 763 -4.76 -6.97 29.85
C ARG A 763 -6.12 -6.71 29.23
#